data_7f4a1be9fe3a7ce850519f003d1234f2
#
_entry.id   7f4a1be9fe3a7ce850519f003d1234f2
#
_cell.length_a   1.000
_cell.length_b   1.000
_cell.length_c   1.000
_cell.angle_alpha   90.00
_cell.angle_beta   90.00
_cell.angle_gamma   90.00
#
_symmetry.space_group_name_H-M   'P 1'
#
loop_
_entity.id
_entity.type
_entity.pdbx_description
1 polymer ?
#
loop_
_entity_poly.entity_id
_entity_poly.type
_entity_poly.pdbx_seq_one_letter_code
_entity_poly.pdbx_strand_id
1 'polypeptide(L)'
;MKTLYLLDAYALIYRSYYAFVNNPRITTTGINTSATFGFCNFLLELLELEKPTHIAVVFDPEGPTFRHEMYEPYKAQRPKMPEDLKKSIPYIKDIIRGLGIQCIDVPGFEADDVIGTLAKKAEKEGYTVYMITPDKDYAQLVSEKVFMYKPGRSGNKSEVWGIPEVLDHFGIERVSQVIDILGLMGDTADNVPGCSGIGPKSAAALVYKYGDIDGIYDHIDELKGKQKENLLNCQSTVHLSRTLVTINSDVPTPLTADDLEKKHIDTLILEPIFKELELFSLSKRLIDTDREEETKAEKLTDVKVNYTDRTKEPETLLSKLENAEEFVLHTVFVAGNIYNSLPSRICFSTETHQVDYITLPSDPQQAKALLSTFRQIFEAPHKTLISADVKDDLIWLKRAGIQVLNRIFDVKIAHYVLHPDLSHDLSRIALQYLNYQISEDQKENKQLTLSFDEEPEEERDFAEKADVLFQLKEKLCPALSETGLLKLYHEIEMPLVFVLADMEYEGVSIDTDELRQIADELKIRIDGLEKEIYDIAGHAFNISSPKQLGDVLFGELNVDGGNKKTKTGQFSTSEQVLVKLENEHPIVGKILDYRGLKKLLSTYAEALPTYIDPLTGKIHTHFNQAEAATGRLSSQNPNLQNIPIRTEEGRKIRKAFVTGDSDYVFFSADYSQVELRLMAHLSQTKELIDAFNHG
;
A
#
# COMPACT_ATOMS: atom_id res chain seq x y z
N MET A 1 14.61 -18.23 -19.01
CA MET A 1 15.35 -17.28 -19.87
C MET A 1 16.23 -16.47 -18.93
N LYS A 2 17.52 -16.30 -19.19
CA LYS A 2 18.38 -15.49 -18.30
C LYS A 2 18.05 -14.00 -18.50
N THR A 3 17.69 -13.31 -17.42
CA THR A 3 17.40 -11.87 -17.42
C THR A 3 18.37 -11.11 -16.55
N LEU A 4 18.81 -9.94 -17.00
CA LEU A 4 19.67 -9.03 -16.26
C LEU A 4 18.98 -7.67 -16.10
N TYR A 5 18.89 -7.18 -14.87
CA TYR A 5 18.34 -5.86 -14.54
C TYR A 5 19.47 -4.95 -14.05
N LEU A 6 19.66 -3.82 -14.73
CA LEU A 6 20.70 -2.83 -14.41
C LEU A 6 20.01 -1.53 -13.99
N LEU A 7 20.20 -1.12 -12.74
CA LEU A 7 19.55 0.03 -12.16
C LEU A 7 20.49 1.24 -12.12
N ASP A 8 20.03 2.37 -12.62
CA ASP A 8 20.68 3.67 -12.46
C ASP A 8 20.36 4.21 -11.05
N ALA A 9 21.35 4.15 -10.16
CA ALA A 9 21.16 4.43 -8.73
C ALA A 9 20.66 5.85 -8.49
N TYR A 10 21.42 6.86 -8.97
CA TYR A 10 21.10 8.24 -8.62
C TYR A 10 19.80 8.74 -9.27
N ALA A 11 19.49 8.33 -10.49
CA ALA A 11 18.23 8.68 -11.12
C ALA A 11 17.02 8.17 -10.30
N LEU A 12 17.11 6.98 -9.71
CA LEU A 12 16.07 6.38 -8.87
C LEU A 12 16.05 6.95 -7.44
N ILE A 13 17.22 7.21 -6.85
CA ILE A 13 17.36 7.77 -5.50
C ILE A 13 16.83 9.22 -5.46
N TYR A 14 17.25 10.07 -6.40
CA TYR A 14 16.73 11.43 -6.49
C TYR A 14 15.21 11.46 -6.72
N ARG A 15 14.72 10.61 -7.60
CA ARG A 15 13.28 10.46 -7.81
C ARG A 15 12.55 10.12 -6.50
N SER A 16 13.08 9.21 -5.71
CA SER A 16 12.54 8.80 -4.42
C SER A 16 12.58 9.94 -3.42
N TYR A 17 13.71 10.64 -3.32
CA TYR A 17 13.87 11.80 -2.44
C TYR A 17 12.85 12.91 -2.72
N TYR A 18 12.72 13.31 -3.98
CA TYR A 18 11.79 14.39 -4.36
C TYR A 18 10.32 13.97 -4.29
N ALA A 19 10.01 12.68 -4.28
CA ALA A 19 8.63 12.22 -4.04
C ALA A 19 8.13 12.58 -2.64
N PHE A 20 9.03 12.70 -1.67
CA PHE A 20 8.71 12.99 -0.27
C PHE A 20 9.10 14.42 0.16
N VAL A 21 9.56 15.29 -0.74
CA VAL A 21 10.06 16.63 -0.39
C VAL A 21 9.07 17.48 0.39
N ASN A 22 7.76 17.33 0.15
CA ASN A 22 6.70 18.06 0.84
C ASN A 22 6.23 17.39 2.14
N ASN A 23 6.58 16.13 2.38
CA ASN A 23 6.24 15.36 3.58
C ASN A 23 7.37 14.36 3.84
N PRO A 24 8.54 14.83 4.33
CA PRO A 24 9.70 13.99 4.54
C PRO A 24 9.46 12.97 5.66
N ARG A 25 10.00 11.78 5.48
CA ARG A 25 10.01 10.72 6.49
C ARG A 25 11.25 10.91 7.37
N ILE A 26 11.03 11.25 8.62
CA ILE A 26 12.12 11.53 9.58
C ILE A 26 11.97 10.58 10.76
N THR A 27 13.06 9.91 11.13
CA THR A 27 13.09 9.04 12.31
C THR A 27 12.93 9.84 13.61
N THR A 28 12.65 9.17 14.71
CA THR A 28 12.64 9.77 16.07
C THR A 28 13.99 10.39 16.44
N THR A 29 15.09 9.91 15.82
CA THR A 29 16.45 10.43 15.99
C THR A 29 16.81 11.58 15.04
N GLY A 30 15.90 11.98 14.15
CA GLY A 30 16.07 13.12 13.23
C GLY A 30 16.72 12.77 11.87
N ILE A 31 16.86 11.48 11.50
CA ILE A 31 17.38 11.06 10.20
C ILE A 31 16.28 11.13 9.15
N ASN A 32 16.52 11.81 8.03
CA ASN A 32 15.60 11.81 6.88
C ASN A 32 15.77 10.50 6.09
N THR A 33 14.76 9.63 6.15
CA THR A 33 14.75 8.32 5.50
C THR A 33 13.98 8.29 4.18
N SER A 34 13.51 9.43 3.69
CA SER A 34 12.64 9.54 2.50
C SER A 34 13.24 8.89 1.26
N ALA A 35 14.51 9.16 0.98
CA ALA A 35 15.23 8.58 -0.16
C ALA A 35 15.42 7.08 -0.01
N THR A 36 15.87 6.64 1.17
CA THR A 36 16.10 5.22 1.49
C THR A 36 14.80 4.44 1.40
N PHE A 37 13.74 4.92 2.05
CA PHE A 37 12.42 4.28 1.99
C PHE A 37 11.90 4.16 0.56
N GLY A 38 11.90 5.26 -0.20
CA GLY A 38 11.34 5.26 -1.56
C GLY A 38 12.12 4.38 -2.53
N PHE A 39 13.47 4.40 -2.44
CA PHE A 39 14.34 3.57 -3.27
C PHE A 39 14.18 2.08 -2.92
N CYS A 40 14.25 1.74 -1.63
CA CYS A 40 14.11 0.35 -1.18
C CYS A 40 12.72 -0.22 -1.48
N ASN A 41 11.66 0.57 -1.28
CA ASN A 41 10.31 0.14 -1.63
C ASN A 41 10.18 -0.18 -3.13
N PHE A 42 10.75 0.67 -4.00
CA PHE A 42 10.78 0.41 -5.44
C PHE A 42 11.61 -0.84 -5.78
N LEU A 43 12.79 -1.00 -5.15
CA LEU A 43 13.65 -2.15 -5.40
C LEU A 43 12.99 -3.46 -4.98
N LEU A 44 12.33 -3.50 -3.82
CA LEU A 44 11.58 -4.67 -3.36
C LEU A 44 10.40 -5.00 -4.29
N GLU A 45 9.64 -3.97 -4.71
CA GLU A 45 8.56 -4.15 -5.69
C GLU A 45 9.08 -4.75 -7.01
N LEU A 46 10.23 -4.26 -7.50
CA LEU A 46 10.88 -4.81 -8.69
C LEU A 46 11.28 -6.27 -8.51
N LEU A 47 11.86 -6.62 -7.37
CA LEU A 47 12.28 -8.00 -7.05
C LEU A 47 11.09 -8.95 -6.97
N GLU A 48 9.96 -8.51 -6.41
CA GLU A 48 8.73 -9.31 -6.28
C GLU A 48 8.04 -9.53 -7.62
N LEU A 49 7.91 -8.48 -8.43
CA LEU A 49 7.16 -8.52 -9.69
C LEU A 49 7.95 -9.17 -10.81
N GLU A 50 9.21 -8.78 -10.99
CA GLU A 50 10.01 -9.16 -12.15
C GLU A 50 10.89 -10.40 -11.91
N LYS A 51 11.17 -10.73 -10.64
CA LYS A 51 11.96 -11.90 -10.20
C LYS A 51 13.26 -12.07 -10.99
N PRO A 52 14.14 -11.04 -11.03
CA PRO A 52 15.34 -11.06 -11.85
C PRO A 52 16.30 -12.18 -11.41
N THR A 53 16.87 -12.91 -12.37
CA THR A 53 17.94 -13.88 -12.07
C THR A 53 19.28 -13.18 -11.81
N HIS A 54 19.51 -12.06 -12.52
CA HIS A 54 20.72 -11.25 -12.37
C HIS A 54 20.32 -9.78 -12.24
N ILE A 55 20.99 -9.07 -11.31
CA ILE A 55 20.65 -7.68 -11.00
C ILE A 55 21.87 -6.94 -10.44
N ALA A 56 22.04 -5.69 -10.82
CA ALA A 56 23.01 -4.80 -10.22
C ALA A 56 22.51 -3.36 -10.14
N VAL A 57 23.01 -2.62 -9.17
CA VAL A 57 22.75 -1.18 -9.00
C VAL A 57 24.06 -0.43 -9.27
N VAL A 58 24.02 0.44 -10.25
CA VAL A 58 25.20 1.18 -10.73
C VAL A 58 25.13 2.62 -10.27
N PHE A 59 26.21 3.08 -9.65
CA PHE A 59 26.37 4.44 -9.11
C PHE A 59 27.36 5.23 -9.95
N ASP A 60 27.14 6.55 -10.08
CA ASP A 60 28.18 7.43 -10.55
C ASP A 60 29.33 7.45 -9.53
N PRO A 61 30.59 7.50 -9.98
CA PRO A 61 31.77 7.55 -9.09
C PRO A 61 31.88 8.91 -8.40
N GLU A 62 32.61 8.94 -7.31
CA GLU A 62 33.09 10.21 -6.74
C GLU A 62 34.19 10.80 -7.60
N GLY A 63 34.00 12.02 -8.07
CA GLY A 63 35.03 12.76 -8.83
C GLY A 63 34.63 13.03 -10.29
N PRO A 64 35.57 13.66 -11.06
CA PRO A 64 35.33 13.99 -12.45
C PRO A 64 35.34 12.74 -13.33
N THR A 65 34.54 12.77 -14.41
CA THR A 65 34.53 11.76 -15.46
C THR A 65 35.21 12.30 -16.72
N PHE A 66 35.49 11.44 -17.71
CA PHE A 66 36.09 11.85 -18.97
C PHE A 66 35.32 12.99 -19.67
N ARG A 67 33.99 13.12 -19.44
CA ARG A 67 33.21 14.22 -20.01
C ARG A 67 33.55 15.57 -19.36
N HIS A 68 33.89 15.59 -18.07
CA HIS A 68 34.38 16.82 -17.40
C HIS A 68 35.77 17.24 -17.92
N GLU A 69 36.63 16.27 -18.26
CA GLU A 69 37.92 16.56 -18.86
C GLU A 69 37.79 17.09 -20.31
N MET A 70 36.80 16.61 -21.05
CA MET A 70 36.50 17.01 -22.41
C MET A 70 35.82 18.38 -22.48
N TYR A 71 34.93 18.69 -21.51
CA TYR A 71 34.16 19.92 -21.48
C TYR A 71 33.93 20.36 -20.04
N GLU A 72 34.74 21.29 -19.55
CA GLU A 72 34.72 21.78 -18.15
C GLU A 72 33.34 22.26 -17.68
N PRO A 73 32.47 22.93 -18.51
CA PRO A 73 31.13 23.32 -18.10
C PRO A 73 30.13 22.16 -17.95
N TYR A 74 30.49 20.92 -18.29
CA TYR A 74 29.61 19.76 -18.20
C TYR A 74 29.07 19.58 -16.76
N LYS A 75 27.75 19.52 -16.60
CA LYS A 75 27.04 19.41 -15.31
C LYS A 75 27.36 20.51 -14.27
N ALA A 76 28.08 21.58 -14.64
CA ALA A 76 28.47 22.64 -13.71
C ALA A 76 27.28 23.40 -13.09
N GLN A 77 26.12 23.36 -13.72
CA GLN A 77 24.90 24.02 -13.23
C GLN A 77 24.09 23.13 -12.28
N ARG A 78 24.43 21.85 -12.11
CA ARG A 78 23.68 20.96 -11.22
C ARG A 78 23.83 21.44 -9.77
N PRO A 79 22.72 21.58 -9.02
CA PRO A 79 22.79 21.93 -7.60
C PRO A 79 23.53 20.83 -6.84
N LYS A 80 24.24 21.23 -5.78
CA LYS A 80 24.88 20.25 -4.89
C LYS A 80 23.85 19.32 -4.29
N MET A 81 24.24 18.07 -4.10
CA MET A 81 23.40 17.07 -3.43
C MET A 81 23.00 17.57 -2.03
N PRO A 82 21.71 17.52 -1.65
CA PRO A 82 21.27 17.84 -0.29
C PRO A 82 22.01 17.00 0.76
N GLU A 83 22.38 17.62 1.89
CA GLU A 83 23.17 16.95 2.93
C GLU A 83 22.48 15.73 3.56
N ASP A 84 21.17 15.78 3.71
CA ASP A 84 20.35 14.67 4.20
C ASP A 84 20.30 13.51 3.17
N LEU A 85 20.21 13.82 1.90
CA LEU A 85 20.32 12.81 0.84
C LEU A 85 21.70 12.17 0.81
N LYS A 86 22.77 12.98 0.96
CA LYS A 86 24.14 12.46 1.02
C LYS A 86 24.33 11.47 2.16
N LYS A 87 23.72 11.72 3.32
CA LYS A 87 23.75 10.81 4.47
C LYS A 87 22.98 9.51 4.22
N SER A 88 22.00 9.50 3.32
CA SER A 88 21.23 8.29 2.98
C SER A 88 21.99 7.33 2.07
N ILE A 89 22.96 7.79 1.29
CA ILE A 89 23.67 6.97 0.28
C ILE A 89 24.38 5.75 0.90
N PRO A 90 25.16 5.87 1.99
CA PRO A 90 25.78 4.71 2.63
C PRO A 90 24.76 3.64 3.04
N TYR A 91 23.67 4.05 3.70
CA TYR A 91 22.61 3.14 4.09
C TYR A 91 21.97 2.42 2.88
N ILE A 92 21.70 3.15 1.80
CA ILE A 92 21.18 2.56 0.56
C ILE A 92 22.13 1.52 -0.01
N LYS A 93 23.45 1.82 -0.07
CA LYS A 93 24.48 0.87 -0.53
C LYS A 93 24.53 -0.38 0.34
N ASP A 94 24.47 -0.22 1.65
CA ASP A 94 24.52 -1.35 2.58
C ASP A 94 23.24 -2.20 2.50
N ILE A 95 22.07 -1.58 2.34
CA ILE A 95 20.81 -2.30 2.09
C ILE A 95 20.87 -3.08 0.78
N ILE A 96 21.38 -2.49 -0.32
CA ILE A 96 21.53 -3.19 -1.61
C ILE A 96 22.44 -4.42 -1.43
N ARG A 97 23.56 -4.29 -0.73
CA ARG A 97 24.47 -5.41 -0.44
C ARG A 97 23.80 -6.48 0.42
N GLY A 98 23.07 -6.07 1.46
CA GLY A 98 22.29 -6.98 2.29
C GLY A 98 21.20 -7.73 1.53
N LEU A 99 20.67 -7.13 0.45
CA LEU A 99 19.74 -7.80 -0.47
C LEU A 99 20.42 -8.78 -1.44
N GLY A 100 21.73 -9.00 -1.30
CA GLY A 100 22.51 -9.86 -2.18
C GLY A 100 22.73 -9.28 -3.59
N ILE A 101 22.59 -7.95 -3.74
CA ILE A 101 22.71 -7.24 -5.01
C ILE A 101 24.05 -6.51 -5.06
N GLN A 102 24.69 -6.54 -6.22
CA GLN A 102 25.98 -5.89 -6.41
C GLN A 102 25.83 -4.38 -6.63
N CYS A 103 26.57 -3.58 -5.85
CA CYS A 103 26.76 -2.15 -6.10
C CYS A 103 28.01 -1.98 -6.98
N ILE A 104 27.88 -1.26 -8.09
CA ILE A 104 28.96 -1.02 -9.04
C ILE A 104 29.20 0.48 -9.17
N ASP A 105 30.43 0.91 -9.09
CA ASP A 105 30.91 2.21 -9.53
C ASP A 105 32.29 2.04 -10.21
N VAL A 106 32.55 2.79 -11.27
CA VAL A 106 33.81 2.71 -12.01
C VAL A 106 34.40 4.12 -12.11
N PRO A 107 35.58 4.38 -11.48
CA PRO A 107 36.19 5.71 -11.53
C PRO A 107 36.42 6.22 -12.96
N GLY A 108 36.04 7.48 -13.21
CA GLY A 108 36.18 8.14 -14.49
C GLY A 108 35.05 7.92 -15.50
N PHE A 109 34.09 7.03 -15.23
CA PHE A 109 32.93 6.74 -16.08
C PHE A 109 31.61 6.94 -15.32
N GLU A 110 30.58 7.43 -16.00
CA GLU A 110 29.25 7.62 -15.41
C GLU A 110 28.49 6.29 -15.36
N ALA A 111 27.41 6.25 -14.56
CA ALA A 111 26.60 5.04 -14.40
C ALA A 111 26.00 4.56 -15.74
N ASP A 112 25.63 5.49 -16.63
CA ASP A 112 25.10 5.18 -17.96
C ASP A 112 26.12 4.46 -18.84
N ASP A 113 27.42 4.85 -18.79
CA ASP A 113 28.51 4.20 -19.52
C ASP A 113 28.73 2.76 -19.04
N VAL A 114 28.72 2.58 -17.71
CA VAL A 114 28.88 1.25 -17.10
C VAL A 114 27.69 0.35 -17.44
N ILE A 115 26.47 0.87 -17.32
CA ILE A 115 25.24 0.14 -17.66
C ILE A 115 25.23 -0.22 -19.16
N GLY A 116 25.57 0.72 -20.03
CA GLY A 116 25.67 0.49 -21.48
C GLY A 116 26.67 -0.60 -21.83
N THR A 117 27.84 -0.60 -21.15
CA THR A 117 28.86 -1.62 -21.34
C THR A 117 28.42 -2.99 -20.89
N LEU A 118 27.85 -3.10 -19.68
CA LEU A 118 27.33 -4.36 -19.13
C LEU A 118 26.15 -4.89 -19.94
N ALA A 119 25.25 -4.01 -20.39
CA ALA A 119 24.13 -4.40 -21.22
C ALA A 119 24.56 -5.02 -22.55
N LYS A 120 25.54 -4.39 -23.24
CA LYS A 120 26.07 -4.93 -24.50
C LYS A 120 26.87 -6.23 -24.32
N LYS A 121 27.61 -6.39 -23.21
CA LYS A 121 28.29 -7.65 -22.88
C LYS A 121 27.24 -8.77 -22.63
N ALA A 122 26.26 -8.51 -21.78
CA ALA A 122 25.21 -9.47 -21.44
C ALA A 122 24.36 -9.86 -22.66
N GLU A 123 24.05 -8.93 -23.56
CA GLU A 123 23.37 -9.21 -24.82
C GLU A 123 24.11 -10.24 -25.67
N LYS A 124 25.45 -10.07 -25.81
CA LYS A 124 26.31 -11.01 -26.54
C LYS A 124 26.36 -12.39 -25.88
N GLU A 125 26.25 -12.45 -24.55
CA GLU A 125 26.15 -13.67 -23.75
C GLU A 125 24.75 -14.33 -23.77
N GLY A 126 23.79 -13.68 -24.45
CA GLY A 126 22.45 -14.22 -24.70
C GLY A 126 21.39 -13.82 -23.66
N TYR A 127 21.71 -12.92 -22.76
CA TYR A 127 20.75 -12.36 -21.78
C TYR A 127 19.72 -11.43 -22.43
N THR A 128 18.56 -11.36 -21.83
CA THR A 128 17.62 -10.24 -22.00
C THR A 128 17.91 -9.21 -20.91
N VAL A 129 18.18 -7.96 -21.31
CA VAL A 129 18.63 -6.91 -20.39
C VAL A 129 17.57 -5.83 -20.27
N TYR A 130 17.29 -5.42 -19.03
CA TYR A 130 16.42 -4.30 -18.69
C TYR A 130 17.24 -3.21 -18.00
N MET A 131 17.33 -2.03 -18.59
CA MET A 131 17.97 -0.85 -18.02
C MET A 131 16.91 -0.03 -17.28
N ILE A 132 17.00 0.02 -15.95
CA ILE A 132 15.99 0.64 -15.08
C ILE A 132 16.37 2.10 -14.83
N THR A 133 15.79 3.00 -15.58
CA THR A 133 16.05 4.43 -15.46
C THR A 133 14.90 5.26 -16.05
N PRO A 134 14.60 6.45 -15.51
CA PRO A 134 13.71 7.41 -16.13
C PRO A 134 14.41 8.25 -17.23
N ASP A 135 15.72 8.14 -17.39
CA ASP A 135 16.52 8.98 -18.28
C ASP A 135 16.37 8.52 -19.74
N LYS A 136 15.93 9.45 -20.59
CA LYS A 136 15.67 9.23 -22.02
C LYS A 136 16.93 8.89 -22.82
N ASP A 137 18.13 9.26 -22.33
CA ASP A 137 19.38 9.12 -23.07
C ASP A 137 19.78 7.64 -23.22
N TYR A 138 19.31 6.79 -22.30
CA TYR A 138 19.46 5.33 -22.43
C TYR A 138 18.74 4.71 -23.64
N ALA A 139 17.82 5.44 -24.26
CA ALA A 139 17.11 4.95 -25.46
C ALA A 139 18.08 4.63 -26.61
N GLN A 140 19.27 5.27 -26.66
CA GLN A 140 20.31 4.98 -27.65
C GLN A 140 20.90 3.56 -27.56
N LEU A 141 20.70 2.89 -26.42
CA LEU A 141 21.25 1.54 -26.15
C LEU A 141 20.27 0.42 -26.45
N VAL A 142 19.00 0.75 -26.74
CA VAL A 142 17.94 -0.23 -26.97
C VAL A 142 18.21 -1.06 -28.23
N SER A 143 18.01 -2.39 -28.11
CA SER A 143 18.24 -3.36 -29.17
C SER A 143 17.18 -4.47 -29.12
N GLU A 144 17.38 -5.58 -29.84
CA GLU A 144 16.47 -6.73 -29.83
C GLU A 144 16.36 -7.41 -28.46
N LYS A 145 17.41 -7.33 -27.61
CA LYS A 145 17.46 -7.95 -26.29
C LYS A 145 17.75 -6.96 -25.15
N VAL A 146 17.96 -5.69 -25.46
CA VAL A 146 18.21 -4.63 -24.47
C VAL A 146 17.04 -3.68 -24.47
N PHE A 147 16.35 -3.58 -23.36
CA PHE A 147 15.15 -2.78 -23.17
C PHE A 147 15.36 -1.70 -22.12
N MET A 148 14.72 -0.57 -22.30
CA MET A 148 14.64 0.49 -21.28
C MET A 148 13.37 0.32 -20.47
N TYR A 149 13.53 0.09 -19.17
CA TYR A 149 12.42 -0.02 -18.23
C TYR A 149 12.27 1.31 -17.48
N LYS A 150 11.17 2.01 -17.74
CA LYS A 150 10.86 3.30 -17.11
C LYS A 150 9.89 3.09 -15.95
N PRO A 151 10.35 3.30 -14.71
CA PRO A 151 9.48 3.13 -13.55
C PRO A 151 8.25 4.04 -13.64
N GLY A 152 7.06 3.49 -13.41
CA GLY A 152 5.81 4.25 -13.41
C GLY A 152 5.80 5.36 -12.35
N ARG A 153 5.11 6.47 -12.59
CA ARG A 153 4.84 7.47 -11.55
C ARG A 153 3.65 6.96 -10.73
N SER A 154 3.60 7.32 -9.43
CA SER A 154 2.58 6.91 -8.45
C SER A 154 1.20 6.62 -9.08
N GLY A 155 0.80 5.33 -9.10
CA GLY A 155 -0.47 4.88 -9.68
C GLY A 155 -0.45 4.52 -11.19
N ASN A 156 0.64 4.79 -11.92
CA ASN A 156 0.78 4.37 -13.32
C ASN A 156 1.66 3.13 -13.40
N LYS A 157 1.35 2.24 -14.34
CA LYS A 157 2.21 1.09 -14.67
C LYS A 157 3.56 1.55 -15.20
N SER A 158 4.60 0.77 -14.94
CA SER A 158 5.92 0.93 -15.57
C SER A 158 5.81 0.71 -17.08
N GLU A 159 6.66 1.42 -17.84
CA GLU A 159 6.70 1.30 -19.29
C GLU A 159 8.00 0.59 -19.69
N VAL A 160 7.92 -0.36 -20.59
CA VAL A 160 9.08 -1.01 -21.20
C VAL A 160 9.22 -0.51 -22.63
N TRP A 161 10.36 0.10 -22.94
CA TRP A 161 10.65 0.61 -24.29
C TRP A 161 11.60 -0.34 -25.00
N GLY A 162 11.13 -0.92 -26.09
CA GLY A 162 11.90 -1.60 -27.09
C GLY A 162 12.15 -0.70 -28.31
N ILE A 163 12.61 -1.28 -29.41
CA ILE A 163 12.88 -0.55 -30.64
C ILE A 163 11.66 0.24 -31.12
N PRO A 164 10.43 -0.36 -31.20
CA PRO A 164 9.24 0.38 -31.70
C PRO A 164 8.93 1.63 -30.88
N GLU A 165 8.99 1.54 -29.56
CA GLU A 165 8.67 2.66 -28.64
C GLU A 165 9.71 3.78 -28.78
N VAL A 166 10.97 3.45 -28.95
CA VAL A 166 12.05 4.43 -29.18
C VAL A 166 11.85 5.14 -30.51
N LEU A 167 11.59 4.40 -31.59
CA LEU A 167 11.38 4.97 -32.92
C LEU A 167 10.18 5.93 -32.92
N ASP A 168 9.08 5.54 -32.33
CA ASP A 168 7.85 6.36 -32.23
C ASP A 168 8.11 7.62 -31.38
N HIS A 169 8.74 7.46 -30.21
CA HIS A 169 8.98 8.56 -29.28
C HIS A 169 9.86 9.66 -29.88
N PHE A 170 10.93 9.29 -30.58
CA PHE A 170 11.87 10.24 -31.17
C PHE A 170 11.51 10.63 -32.62
N GLY A 171 10.58 9.93 -33.28
CA GLY A 171 10.20 10.16 -34.68
C GLY A 171 11.33 9.84 -35.65
N ILE A 172 12.01 8.70 -35.46
CA ILE A 172 13.21 8.25 -36.19
C ILE A 172 13.02 6.86 -36.82
N GLU A 173 13.92 6.48 -37.71
CA GLU A 173 13.88 5.18 -38.41
C GLU A 173 14.81 4.14 -37.78
N ARG A 174 15.82 4.57 -37.03
CA ARG A 174 16.82 3.70 -36.42
C ARG A 174 17.21 4.21 -35.03
N VAL A 175 17.38 3.32 -34.06
CA VAL A 175 17.78 3.64 -32.67
C VAL A 175 19.08 4.44 -32.63
N SER A 176 20.04 4.17 -33.52
CA SER A 176 21.30 4.92 -33.62
C SER A 176 21.12 6.43 -33.84
N GLN A 177 19.99 6.87 -34.36
CA GLN A 177 19.67 8.28 -34.61
C GLN A 177 19.31 9.05 -33.31
N VAL A 178 19.06 8.37 -32.18
CA VAL A 178 18.82 9.01 -30.89
C VAL A 178 19.99 9.93 -30.52
N ILE A 179 21.24 9.48 -30.73
CA ILE A 179 22.46 10.24 -30.42
C ILE A 179 22.49 11.55 -31.23
N ASP A 180 22.09 11.49 -32.49
CA ASP A 180 22.10 12.68 -33.38
C ASP A 180 21.03 13.70 -32.97
N ILE A 181 19.84 13.22 -32.54
CA ILE A 181 18.83 14.12 -32.00
C ILE A 181 19.31 14.79 -30.71
N LEU A 182 19.85 14.02 -29.76
CA LEU A 182 20.38 14.54 -28.52
C LEU A 182 21.53 15.52 -28.74
N GLY A 183 22.44 15.20 -29.69
CA GLY A 183 23.56 16.07 -30.06
C GLY A 183 23.10 17.41 -30.66
N LEU A 184 22.06 17.40 -31.52
CA LEU A 184 21.48 18.60 -32.11
C LEU A 184 20.74 19.46 -31.09
N MET A 185 19.91 18.86 -30.24
CA MET A 185 19.10 19.61 -29.27
C MET A 185 19.87 20.05 -28.03
N GLY A 186 20.96 19.34 -27.70
CA GLY A 186 21.66 19.49 -26.44
C GLY A 186 20.86 19.02 -25.24
N ASP A 187 21.45 19.17 -24.04
CA ASP A 187 20.77 18.92 -22.77
C ASP A 187 21.10 20.03 -21.75
N THR A 188 20.05 20.77 -21.36
CA THR A 188 20.18 21.86 -20.39
C THR A 188 20.46 21.35 -18.97
N ALA A 189 20.02 20.13 -18.61
CA ALA A 189 20.27 19.55 -17.30
C ALA A 189 21.75 19.21 -17.11
N ASP A 190 22.42 18.77 -18.18
CA ASP A 190 23.82 18.38 -18.20
C ASP A 190 24.72 19.47 -18.78
N ASN A 191 24.13 20.61 -19.11
CA ASN A 191 24.85 21.72 -19.74
C ASN A 191 25.51 21.34 -21.07
N VAL A 192 24.88 20.45 -21.83
CA VAL A 192 25.30 20.10 -23.20
C VAL A 192 24.74 21.13 -24.16
N PRO A 193 25.57 21.85 -24.91
CA PRO A 193 25.15 23.08 -25.59
C PRO A 193 24.19 22.89 -26.76
N GLY A 194 24.30 21.81 -27.53
CA GLY A 194 23.50 21.55 -28.73
C GLY A 194 23.63 22.66 -29.80
N CYS A 195 22.57 22.84 -30.59
CA CYS A 195 22.45 23.92 -31.55
C CYS A 195 21.30 24.86 -31.18
N SER A 196 21.62 26.11 -30.90
CA SER A 196 20.61 27.13 -30.54
C SER A 196 19.52 27.26 -31.59
N GLY A 197 18.27 27.14 -31.15
CA GLY A 197 17.07 27.21 -32.01
C GLY A 197 16.71 25.88 -32.70
N ILE A 198 17.40 24.78 -32.41
CA ILE A 198 17.05 23.44 -32.82
C ILE A 198 16.47 22.69 -31.61
N GLY A 199 15.17 22.59 -31.51
CA GLY A 199 14.48 21.80 -30.48
C GLY A 199 14.18 20.36 -30.95
N PRO A 200 13.59 19.52 -30.08
CA PRO A 200 13.34 18.08 -30.36
C PRO A 200 12.65 17.82 -31.71
N LYS A 201 11.58 18.54 -32.02
CA LYS A 201 10.84 18.37 -33.27
C LYS A 201 11.65 18.73 -34.51
N SER A 202 12.47 19.79 -34.42
CA SER A 202 13.33 20.22 -35.53
C SER A 202 14.50 19.26 -35.70
N ALA A 203 15.10 18.77 -34.62
CA ALA A 203 16.15 17.76 -34.65
C ALA A 203 15.64 16.47 -35.28
N ALA A 204 14.48 15.96 -34.85
CA ALA A 204 13.86 14.76 -35.41
C ALA A 204 13.59 14.89 -36.92
N ALA A 205 13.03 16.04 -37.38
CA ALA A 205 12.74 16.27 -38.78
C ALA A 205 14.03 16.34 -39.63
N LEU A 206 15.13 16.91 -39.10
CA LEU A 206 16.41 16.96 -39.79
C LEU A 206 17.05 15.58 -39.89
N VAL A 207 17.11 14.84 -38.77
CA VAL A 207 17.68 13.49 -38.72
C VAL A 207 16.86 12.53 -39.57
N TYR A 208 15.53 12.61 -39.56
CA TYR A 208 14.66 11.81 -40.42
C TYR A 208 14.96 12.05 -41.91
N LYS A 209 15.15 13.33 -42.31
CA LYS A 209 15.37 13.70 -43.71
C LYS A 209 16.80 13.38 -44.23
N TYR A 210 17.82 13.60 -43.39
CA TYR A 210 19.21 13.55 -43.80
C TYR A 210 20.01 12.39 -43.19
N GLY A 211 19.39 11.60 -42.34
CA GLY A 211 19.94 10.38 -41.76
C GLY A 211 20.65 10.57 -40.43
N ASP A 212 21.63 11.47 -40.36
CA ASP A 212 22.42 11.77 -39.16
C ASP A 212 22.97 13.21 -39.20
N ILE A 213 23.75 13.61 -38.20
CA ILE A 213 24.38 14.95 -38.13
C ILE A 213 25.30 15.19 -39.32
N ASP A 214 26.10 14.22 -39.72
CA ASP A 214 27.04 14.36 -40.84
C ASP A 214 26.27 14.57 -42.14
N GLY A 215 25.20 13.78 -42.39
CA GLY A 215 24.32 13.97 -43.54
C GLY A 215 23.60 15.32 -43.57
N ILE A 216 23.25 15.88 -42.39
CA ILE A 216 22.69 17.25 -42.34
C ILE A 216 23.69 18.28 -42.82
N TYR A 217 24.98 18.18 -42.42
CA TYR A 217 26.00 19.11 -42.87
C TYR A 217 26.41 18.90 -44.32
N ASP A 218 26.40 17.68 -44.85
CA ASP A 218 26.63 17.38 -46.26
C ASP A 218 25.57 18.01 -47.16
N HIS A 219 24.32 18.15 -46.64
CA HIS A 219 23.20 18.75 -47.37
C HIS A 219 22.83 20.15 -46.86
N ILE A 220 23.74 20.84 -46.17
CA ILE A 220 23.44 22.12 -45.50
C ILE A 220 22.93 23.18 -46.49
N ASP A 221 23.29 23.10 -47.73
CA ASP A 221 22.86 24.02 -48.80
C ASP A 221 21.40 23.89 -49.20
N GLU A 222 20.75 22.79 -48.88
CA GLU A 222 19.32 22.59 -49.08
C GLU A 222 18.50 23.34 -48.03
N LEU A 223 19.07 23.66 -46.88
CA LEU A 223 18.43 24.37 -45.80
C LEU A 223 18.38 25.89 -46.07
N LYS A 224 17.36 26.58 -45.56
CA LYS A 224 17.12 28.00 -45.81
C LYS A 224 16.92 28.77 -44.49
N GLY A 225 17.17 30.08 -44.55
CA GLY A 225 16.86 30.99 -43.48
C GLY A 225 17.62 30.72 -42.20
N LYS A 226 17.01 31.02 -41.04
CA LYS A 226 17.63 30.99 -39.73
C LYS A 226 18.12 29.58 -39.32
N GLN A 227 17.45 28.54 -39.81
CA GLN A 227 17.86 27.16 -39.50
C GLN A 227 19.24 26.81 -40.08
N LYS A 228 19.49 27.18 -41.35
CA LYS A 228 20.82 27.03 -42.01
C LYS A 228 21.90 27.83 -41.27
N GLU A 229 21.59 29.10 -40.97
CA GLU A 229 22.52 29.99 -40.27
C GLU A 229 22.90 29.44 -38.88
N ASN A 230 21.92 29.00 -38.12
CA ASN A 230 22.17 28.41 -36.80
C ASN A 230 23.04 27.16 -36.90
N LEU A 231 22.75 26.22 -37.79
CA LEU A 231 23.55 25.01 -37.97
C LEU A 231 24.98 25.30 -38.41
N LEU A 232 25.19 26.24 -39.32
CA LEU A 232 26.57 26.66 -39.71
C LEU A 232 27.34 27.24 -38.53
N ASN A 233 26.67 28.03 -37.67
CA ASN A 233 27.32 28.67 -36.53
C ASN A 233 27.60 27.70 -35.37
N CYS A 234 26.88 26.57 -35.29
CA CYS A 234 27.05 25.62 -34.19
C CYS A 234 27.70 24.28 -34.61
N GLN A 235 28.29 24.17 -35.78
CA GLN A 235 28.82 22.91 -36.28
C GLN A 235 29.79 22.21 -35.29
N SER A 236 30.80 22.92 -34.81
CA SER A 236 31.76 22.37 -33.82
C SER A 236 31.09 22.02 -32.50
N THR A 237 30.10 22.82 -32.08
CA THR A 237 29.35 22.63 -30.83
C THR A 237 28.43 21.40 -30.90
N VAL A 238 27.82 21.14 -32.06
CA VAL A 238 26.97 19.97 -32.28
C VAL A 238 27.76 18.67 -32.25
N HIS A 239 28.96 18.64 -32.89
CA HIS A 239 29.83 17.46 -32.81
C HIS A 239 30.38 17.21 -31.40
N LEU A 240 30.70 18.26 -30.64
CA LEU A 240 31.04 18.15 -29.24
C LEU A 240 29.85 17.59 -28.44
N SER A 241 28.67 18.16 -28.66
CA SER A 241 27.41 17.71 -27.99
C SER A 241 27.09 16.26 -28.28
N ARG A 242 27.23 15.84 -29.56
CA ARG A 242 27.08 14.42 -29.97
C ARG A 242 28.02 13.52 -29.16
N THR A 243 29.29 13.93 -29.01
CA THR A 243 30.27 13.16 -28.22
C THR A 243 29.88 13.09 -26.75
N LEU A 244 29.43 14.20 -26.15
CA LEU A 244 29.06 14.29 -24.75
C LEU A 244 27.79 13.44 -24.40
N VAL A 245 26.80 13.40 -25.31
CA VAL A 245 25.58 12.61 -25.10
C VAL A 245 25.73 11.15 -25.47
N THR A 246 26.82 10.77 -26.15
CA THR A 246 27.06 9.36 -26.49
C THR A 246 27.48 8.58 -25.27
N ILE A 247 26.72 7.54 -24.95
CA ILE A 247 27.05 6.62 -23.87
C ILE A 247 28.20 5.72 -24.32
N ASN A 248 29.28 5.71 -23.54
CA ASN A 248 30.44 4.85 -23.80
C ASN A 248 30.12 3.41 -23.38
N SER A 249 30.00 2.52 -24.32
CA SER A 249 29.71 1.10 -24.06
C SER A 249 30.93 0.19 -24.11
N ASP A 250 32.13 0.74 -23.86
CA ASP A 250 33.41 0.02 -23.80
C ASP A 250 34.22 0.43 -22.54
N VAL A 251 33.55 0.51 -21.40
CA VAL A 251 34.19 0.81 -20.11
C VAL A 251 35.05 -0.39 -19.68
N PRO A 252 36.29 -0.16 -19.21
CA PRO A 252 37.16 -1.22 -18.72
C PRO A 252 36.63 -1.78 -17.39
N THR A 253 35.77 -2.80 -17.44
CA THR A 253 35.26 -3.54 -16.28
C THR A 253 35.53 -5.03 -16.47
N PRO A 254 36.02 -5.73 -15.40
CA PRO A 254 36.20 -7.18 -15.45
C PRO A 254 34.88 -7.96 -15.30
N LEU A 255 33.78 -7.29 -14.92
CA LEU A 255 32.51 -7.92 -14.63
C LEU A 255 31.87 -8.48 -15.90
N THR A 256 31.28 -9.66 -15.75
CA THR A 256 30.43 -10.36 -16.72
C THR A 256 28.98 -10.41 -16.19
N ALA A 257 28.03 -10.83 -17.02
CA ALA A 257 26.64 -10.95 -16.56
C ALA A 257 26.46 -12.03 -15.47
N ASP A 258 27.23 -13.12 -15.54
CA ASP A 258 27.17 -14.20 -14.55
C ASP A 258 27.67 -13.74 -13.15
N ASP A 259 28.56 -12.74 -13.07
CA ASP A 259 29.01 -12.16 -11.81
C ASP A 259 27.88 -11.38 -11.08
N LEU A 260 26.81 -11.03 -11.79
CA LEU A 260 25.70 -10.22 -11.31
C LEU A 260 24.50 -11.07 -10.88
N GLU A 261 24.68 -12.37 -10.69
CA GLU A 261 23.65 -13.25 -10.14
C GLU A 261 23.20 -12.76 -8.77
N LYS A 262 21.88 -12.66 -8.57
CA LYS A 262 21.29 -12.26 -7.28
C LYS A 262 21.65 -13.30 -6.22
N LYS A 263 22.27 -12.87 -5.13
CA LYS A 263 22.64 -13.72 -4.00
C LYS A 263 21.52 -13.76 -2.95
N HIS A 264 21.68 -14.65 -1.97
CA HIS A 264 20.78 -14.72 -0.82
C HIS A 264 20.80 -13.41 -0.03
N ILE A 265 19.66 -13.11 0.60
CA ILE A 265 19.50 -11.94 1.46
C ILE A 265 20.31 -12.16 2.76
N ASP A 266 21.03 -11.14 3.20
CA ASP A 266 21.76 -11.15 4.47
C ASP A 266 20.99 -10.32 5.50
N THR A 267 20.15 -11.00 6.27
CA THR A 267 19.32 -10.38 7.32
C THR A 267 20.16 -9.77 8.44
N LEU A 268 21.36 -10.29 8.72
CA LEU A 268 22.27 -9.76 9.75
C LEU A 268 22.77 -8.36 9.39
N ILE A 269 22.90 -8.05 8.10
CA ILE A 269 23.25 -6.69 7.61
C ILE A 269 21.99 -5.80 7.66
N LEU A 270 20.83 -6.31 7.26
CA LEU A 270 19.63 -5.52 7.03
C LEU A 270 18.89 -5.13 8.31
N GLU A 271 18.74 -6.05 9.26
CA GLU A 271 17.97 -5.81 10.48
C GLU A 271 18.45 -4.59 11.31
N PRO A 272 19.76 -4.44 11.58
CA PRO A 272 20.25 -3.27 12.31
C PRO A 272 19.96 -1.95 11.57
N ILE A 273 20.12 -1.93 10.25
CA ILE A 273 19.91 -0.74 9.40
C ILE A 273 18.43 -0.35 9.40
N PHE A 274 17.54 -1.32 9.21
CA PHE A 274 16.09 -1.05 9.21
C PHE A 274 15.59 -0.60 10.57
N LYS A 275 16.15 -1.14 11.65
CA LYS A 275 15.83 -0.70 13.01
C LYS A 275 16.32 0.73 13.28
N GLU A 276 17.55 1.07 12.89
CA GLU A 276 18.12 2.42 13.04
C GLU A 276 17.32 3.45 12.22
N LEU A 277 16.91 3.10 11.00
CA LEU A 277 16.18 3.98 10.12
C LEU A 277 14.65 3.91 10.32
N GLU A 278 14.16 3.16 11.28
CA GLU A 278 12.73 2.96 11.58
C GLU A 278 11.91 2.53 10.33
N LEU A 279 12.53 1.70 9.48
CA LEU A 279 11.92 1.20 8.24
C LEU A 279 11.21 -0.15 8.47
N PHE A 280 10.39 -0.24 9.51
CA PHE A 280 9.76 -1.47 9.97
C PHE A 280 8.90 -2.15 8.90
N SER A 281 8.17 -1.37 8.08
CA SER A 281 7.37 -1.91 6.99
C SER A 281 8.19 -2.59 5.89
N LEU A 282 9.40 -2.07 5.59
CA LEU A 282 10.31 -2.65 4.62
C LEU A 282 11.04 -3.87 5.19
N SER A 283 11.46 -3.80 6.45
CA SER A 283 12.05 -4.93 7.18
C SER A 283 11.14 -6.15 7.14
N LYS A 284 9.85 -5.93 7.42
CA LYS A 284 8.85 -6.97 7.36
C LYS A 284 8.68 -7.57 5.97
N ARG A 285 8.52 -6.71 4.96
CA ARG A 285 8.34 -7.16 3.57
C ARG A 285 9.51 -8.01 3.09
N LEU A 286 10.72 -7.71 3.57
CA LEU A 286 11.93 -8.49 3.30
C LEU A 286 11.95 -9.83 4.01
N ILE A 287 11.58 -9.86 5.29
CA ILE A 287 11.50 -11.11 6.05
C ILE A 287 10.45 -12.04 5.43
N ASP A 288 9.33 -11.48 4.96
CA ASP A 288 8.31 -12.25 4.26
C ASP A 288 8.82 -12.78 2.90
N THR A 289 9.58 -11.96 2.15
CA THR A 289 10.16 -12.35 0.84
C THR A 289 11.29 -13.38 1.00
N ASP A 290 12.15 -13.22 1.98
CA ASP A 290 13.27 -14.15 2.26
C ASP A 290 12.74 -15.50 2.74
N ARG A 291 11.72 -15.50 3.60
CA ARG A 291 11.01 -16.70 4.00
C ARG A 291 10.25 -17.37 2.85
N GLU A 292 9.68 -16.62 1.91
CA GLU A 292 9.10 -17.18 0.69
C GLU A 292 10.15 -17.83 -0.22
N GLU A 293 11.38 -17.34 -0.26
CA GLU A 293 12.49 -17.94 -1.00
C GLU A 293 13.09 -19.16 -0.25
N GLU A 294 13.24 -19.09 1.07
CA GLU A 294 13.65 -20.21 1.92
C GLU A 294 12.57 -21.30 1.99
N THR A 295 11.29 -20.95 2.05
CA THR A 295 10.16 -21.91 2.05
C THR A 295 9.94 -22.59 0.70
N LYS A 296 10.43 -22.01 -0.40
CA LYS A 296 10.52 -22.77 -1.66
C LYS A 296 11.65 -23.81 -1.66
N ALA A 297 12.65 -23.65 -0.79
CA ALA A 297 13.73 -24.62 -0.57
C ALA A 297 13.37 -25.63 0.54
N GLU A 298 12.63 -25.23 1.58
CA GLU A 298 12.03 -26.13 2.57
C GLU A 298 10.62 -26.48 2.09
N LYS A 299 10.32 -27.77 1.96
CA LYS A 299 8.96 -28.23 1.65
C LYS A 299 8.00 -27.67 2.69
N LEU A 300 6.95 -26.94 2.24
CA LEU A 300 5.79 -26.61 3.06
C LEU A 300 5.37 -27.83 3.86
N THR A 301 5.02 -27.62 5.11
CA THR A 301 4.62 -28.71 6.00
C THR A 301 3.35 -29.36 5.42
N ASP A 302 3.49 -30.51 4.80
CA ASP A 302 2.35 -31.29 4.28
C ASP A 302 1.76 -32.08 5.44
N VAL A 303 0.85 -31.44 6.18
CA VAL A 303 0.21 -32.08 7.34
C VAL A 303 -1.20 -32.50 6.97
N LYS A 304 -1.46 -33.77 7.15
CA LYS A 304 -2.79 -34.32 6.99
C LYS A 304 -3.59 -34.15 8.28
N VAL A 305 -4.54 -33.19 8.26
CA VAL A 305 -5.49 -33.00 9.36
C VAL A 305 -6.57 -34.07 9.28
N ASN A 306 -6.79 -34.79 10.37
CA ASN A 306 -7.90 -35.72 10.49
C ASN A 306 -9.13 -34.97 11.01
N TYR A 307 -10.23 -35.06 10.29
CA TYR A 307 -11.48 -34.43 10.71
C TYR A 307 -12.61 -35.47 10.78
N THR A 308 -13.46 -35.31 11.78
CA THR A 308 -14.54 -36.26 12.06
C THR A 308 -15.87 -35.54 12.22
N ASP A 309 -16.88 -35.97 11.43
CA ASP A 309 -18.26 -35.50 11.59
C ASP A 309 -18.89 -36.12 12.84
N ARG A 310 -19.23 -35.30 13.82
CA ARG A 310 -19.90 -35.64 15.07
C ARG A 310 -21.39 -35.23 15.08
N THR A 311 -21.95 -34.85 13.96
CA THR A 311 -23.34 -34.41 13.88
C THR A 311 -24.33 -35.43 14.40
N LYS A 312 -24.05 -36.71 14.17
CA LYS A 312 -24.90 -37.84 14.64
C LYS A 312 -24.53 -38.35 16.04
N GLU A 313 -23.37 -37.99 16.54
CA GLU A 313 -22.83 -38.49 17.84
C GLU A 313 -22.27 -37.31 18.66
N PRO A 314 -23.08 -36.26 18.95
CA PRO A 314 -22.59 -35.06 19.63
C PRO A 314 -22.12 -35.34 21.07
N GLU A 315 -22.63 -36.40 21.72
CA GLU A 315 -22.24 -36.80 23.07
C GLU A 315 -20.76 -37.25 23.13
N THR A 316 -20.23 -37.84 22.06
CA THR A 316 -18.82 -38.24 21.98
C THR A 316 -17.93 -36.97 21.96
N LEU A 317 -18.29 -35.96 21.18
CA LEU A 317 -17.61 -34.68 21.15
C LEU A 317 -17.72 -33.95 22.50
N LEU A 318 -18.92 -33.92 23.08
CA LEU A 318 -19.15 -33.32 24.39
C LEU A 318 -18.20 -33.88 25.46
N SER A 319 -18.14 -35.22 25.54
CA SER A 319 -17.23 -35.94 26.48
C SER A 319 -15.76 -35.61 26.25
N LYS A 320 -15.33 -35.44 24.98
CA LYS A 320 -13.97 -35.00 24.64
C LYS A 320 -13.69 -33.56 25.14
N LEU A 321 -14.63 -32.65 24.90
CA LEU A 321 -14.54 -31.27 25.33
C LEU A 321 -14.61 -31.09 26.86
N GLU A 322 -15.37 -31.93 27.57
CA GLU A 322 -15.43 -31.95 29.02
C GLU A 322 -14.06 -32.27 29.66
N ASN A 323 -13.32 -33.20 29.05
CA ASN A 323 -12.00 -33.59 29.55
C ASN A 323 -10.85 -32.68 29.12
N ALA A 324 -11.06 -31.79 28.14
CA ALA A 324 -10.05 -30.85 27.66
C ALA A 324 -10.01 -29.58 28.53
N GLU A 325 -8.83 -29.07 28.86
CA GLU A 325 -8.64 -27.77 29.54
C GLU A 325 -8.81 -26.60 28.57
N GLU A 326 -8.51 -26.82 27.29
CA GLU A 326 -8.62 -25.84 26.23
C GLU A 326 -9.16 -26.46 24.95
N PHE A 327 -9.82 -25.66 24.16
CA PHE A 327 -10.41 -26.08 22.90
C PHE A 327 -10.50 -24.92 21.90
N VAL A 328 -10.34 -25.26 20.62
CA VAL A 328 -10.59 -24.32 19.51
C VAL A 328 -12.08 -24.30 19.19
N LEU A 329 -12.57 -23.12 18.87
CA LEU A 329 -13.85 -22.89 18.22
C LEU A 329 -13.59 -22.20 16.87
N HIS A 330 -13.99 -22.85 15.78
CA HIS A 330 -14.01 -22.22 14.46
C HIS A 330 -15.39 -22.41 13.83
N THR A 331 -15.97 -21.31 13.31
CA THR A 331 -17.35 -21.29 12.83
C THR A 331 -17.43 -20.96 11.35
N VAL A 332 -18.36 -21.59 10.64
CA VAL A 332 -18.60 -21.39 9.21
C VAL A 332 -20.03 -20.88 9.00
N PHE A 333 -20.18 -19.73 8.38
CA PHE A 333 -21.45 -19.16 7.96
C PHE A 333 -21.60 -19.28 6.44
N VAL A 334 -22.67 -19.93 5.99
CA VAL A 334 -22.99 -20.06 4.55
C VAL A 334 -23.83 -18.89 4.06
N ALA A 335 -24.72 -18.37 4.92
CA ALA A 335 -25.60 -17.24 4.60
C ALA A 335 -25.93 -16.42 5.85
N GLY A 336 -26.25 -15.13 5.66
CA GLY A 336 -26.55 -14.21 6.74
C GLY A 336 -25.28 -13.63 7.39
N ASN A 337 -25.44 -13.14 8.61
CA ASN A 337 -24.34 -12.59 9.43
C ASN A 337 -24.52 -13.00 10.89
N ILE A 338 -23.55 -12.67 11.73
CA ILE A 338 -23.53 -13.02 13.16
C ILE A 338 -24.71 -12.44 13.95
N TYR A 339 -25.37 -11.38 13.45
CA TYR A 339 -26.50 -10.72 14.11
C TYR A 339 -27.86 -11.35 13.77
N ASN A 340 -27.98 -12.07 12.65
CA ASN A 340 -29.25 -12.58 12.16
C ASN A 340 -29.26 -14.05 11.78
N SER A 341 -28.12 -14.75 11.82
CA SER A 341 -28.06 -16.19 11.54
C SER A 341 -27.24 -16.95 12.60
N LEU A 342 -27.35 -18.26 12.59
CA LEU A 342 -26.43 -19.16 13.30
C LEU A 342 -25.43 -19.74 12.30
N PRO A 343 -24.24 -20.17 12.74
CA PRO A 343 -23.29 -20.85 11.85
C PRO A 343 -23.91 -22.13 11.27
N SER A 344 -23.49 -22.50 10.08
CA SER A 344 -23.87 -23.76 9.46
C SER A 344 -23.08 -24.94 10.03
N ARG A 345 -21.80 -24.70 10.35
CA ARG A 345 -20.90 -25.69 10.96
C ARG A 345 -20.13 -25.07 12.11
N ILE A 346 -19.79 -25.90 13.06
CA ILE A 346 -18.93 -25.55 14.19
C ILE A 346 -17.85 -26.61 14.31
N CYS A 347 -16.58 -26.18 14.30
CA CYS A 347 -15.42 -27.06 14.39
C CYS A 347 -14.73 -26.86 15.74
N PHE A 348 -14.24 -27.97 16.27
CA PHE A 348 -13.54 -28.03 17.54
C PHE A 348 -12.22 -28.77 17.36
N SER A 349 -11.16 -28.28 17.99
CA SER A 349 -9.91 -29.00 18.15
C SER A 349 -9.46 -28.92 19.60
N THR A 350 -8.99 -30.04 20.13
CA THR A 350 -8.43 -30.15 21.49
C THR A 350 -7.01 -30.70 21.47
N GLU A 351 -6.50 -31.05 20.31
CA GLU A 351 -5.15 -31.55 20.07
C GLU A 351 -4.75 -31.34 18.61
N THR A 352 -3.46 -31.25 18.35
CA THR A 352 -2.89 -31.01 17.02
C THR A 352 -3.31 -32.12 16.03
N HIS A 353 -3.68 -31.71 14.81
CA HIS A 353 -4.08 -32.55 13.67
C HIS A 353 -5.36 -33.36 13.87
N GLN A 354 -6.19 -33.01 14.84
CA GLN A 354 -7.46 -33.63 15.09
C GLN A 354 -8.57 -32.59 15.23
N VAL A 355 -9.53 -32.64 14.32
CA VAL A 355 -10.67 -31.70 14.31
C VAL A 355 -11.96 -32.49 14.31
N ASP A 356 -12.83 -32.24 15.27
CA ASP A 356 -14.21 -32.71 15.30
C ASP A 356 -15.16 -31.57 14.87
N TYR A 357 -16.17 -31.85 14.06
CA TYR A 357 -17.15 -30.84 13.68
C TYR A 357 -18.58 -31.33 13.80
N ILE A 358 -19.50 -30.39 13.96
CA ILE A 358 -20.94 -30.61 13.89
C ILE A 358 -21.55 -29.69 12.84
N THR A 359 -22.48 -30.19 12.06
CA THR A 359 -23.33 -29.41 11.16
C THR A 359 -24.62 -29.07 11.88
N LEU A 360 -24.95 -27.78 11.96
CA LEU A 360 -26.19 -27.35 12.61
C LEU A 360 -27.38 -27.52 11.67
N PRO A 361 -28.55 -27.94 12.21
CA PRO A 361 -29.79 -27.95 11.46
C PRO A 361 -30.16 -26.57 10.91
N SER A 362 -30.77 -26.52 9.72
CA SER A 362 -31.26 -25.26 9.13
C SER A 362 -32.45 -24.66 9.90
N ASP A 363 -33.17 -25.48 10.66
CA ASP A 363 -34.25 -25.00 11.58
C ASP A 363 -33.61 -24.36 12.83
N PRO A 364 -33.87 -23.06 13.09
CA PRO A 364 -33.24 -22.33 14.20
C PRO A 364 -33.54 -22.90 15.58
N GLN A 365 -34.72 -23.56 15.78
CA GLN A 365 -35.06 -24.12 17.07
C GLN A 365 -34.30 -25.42 17.33
N GLN A 366 -34.18 -26.27 16.31
CA GLN A 366 -33.36 -27.48 16.39
C GLN A 366 -31.88 -27.16 16.56
N ALA A 367 -31.37 -26.15 15.82
CA ALA A 367 -30.00 -25.68 15.98
C ALA A 367 -29.70 -25.19 17.40
N LYS A 368 -30.59 -24.36 17.98
CA LYS A 368 -30.46 -23.90 19.37
C LYS A 368 -30.55 -25.05 20.38
N ALA A 369 -31.42 -26.03 20.14
CA ALA A 369 -31.53 -27.23 21.00
C ALA A 369 -30.20 -28.02 20.99
N LEU A 370 -29.60 -28.25 19.82
CA LEU A 370 -28.32 -28.93 19.71
C LEU A 370 -27.22 -28.12 20.39
N LEU A 371 -27.12 -26.81 20.14
CA LEU A 371 -26.15 -25.93 20.79
C LEU A 371 -26.26 -25.91 22.31
N SER A 372 -27.49 -26.01 22.85
CA SER A 372 -27.73 -26.01 24.30
C SER A 372 -27.06 -27.22 24.99
N THR A 373 -26.79 -28.31 24.29
CA THR A 373 -26.05 -29.47 24.84
C THR A 373 -24.60 -29.13 25.17
N PHE A 374 -24.01 -28.16 24.45
CA PHE A 374 -22.65 -27.67 24.67
C PHE A 374 -22.56 -26.53 25.68
N ARG A 375 -23.67 -26.06 26.24
CA ARG A 375 -23.71 -24.91 27.17
C ARG A 375 -22.66 -25.03 28.28
N GLN A 376 -22.53 -26.20 28.93
CA GLN A 376 -21.63 -26.42 30.05
C GLN A 376 -20.14 -26.21 29.65
N ILE A 377 -19.79 -26.46 28.38
CA ILE A 377 -18.44 -26.24 27.87
C ILE A 377 -18.13 -24.74 27.76
N PHE A 378 -19.07 -23.97 27.20
CA PHE A 378 -18.91 -22.52 27.03
C PHE A 378 -19.05 -21.73 28.35
N GLU A 379 -19.81 -22.24 29.30
CA GLU A 379 -20.02 -21.61 30.61
C GLU A 379 -18.98 -22.08 31.67
N ALA A 380 -17.91 -22.78 31.27
CA ALA A 380 -16.86 -23.29 32.15
C ALA A 380 -15.69 -22.29 32.31
N PRO A 381 -15.56 -21.51 33.44
CA PRO A 381 -14.56 -20.45 33.55
C PRO A 381 -13.10 -20.97 33.69
N HIS A 382 -12.92 -22.26 33.94
CA HIS A 382 -11.59 -22.89 34.02
C HIS A 382 -11.04 -23.32 32.66
N LYS A 383 -11.90 -23.43 31.61
CA LYS A 383 -11.50 -23.80 30.26
C LYS A 383 -11.10 -22.57 29.44
N THR A 384 -10.21 -22.79 28.47
CA THR A 384 -9.80 -21.76 27.52
C THR A 384 -10.42 -22.03 26.14
N LEU A 385 -11.15 -21.05 25.63
CA LEU A 385 -11.66 -21.03 24.26
C LEU A 385 -10.65 -20.30 23.37
N ILE A 386 -10.22 -20.94 22.29
CA ILE A 386 -9.28 -20.43 21.29
C ILE A 386 -10.03 -20.16 19.99
N SER A 387 -9.88 -18.96 19.42
CA SER A 387 -10.47 -18.62 18.13
C SER A 387 -9.64 -17.52 17.44
N ALA A 388 -9.96 -17.21 16.19
CA ALA A 388 -9.43 -16.06 15.46
C ALA A 388 -10.36 -14.84 15.50
N ASP A 389 -11.64 -15.07 15.80
CA ASP A 389 -12.67 -14.04 15.79
C ASP A 389 -13.60 -14.25 17.03
N VAL A 390 -12.98 -14.29 18.22
CA VAL A 390 -13.68 -14.57 19.49
C VAL A 390 -14.87 -13.63 19.69
N LYS A 391 -14.73 -12.34 19.33
CA LYS A 391 -15.79 -11.36 19.46
C LYS A 391 -17.06 -11.77 18.71
N ASP A 392 -16.91 -12.22 17.49
CA ASP A 392 -18.02 -12.70 16.66
C ASP A 392 -18.64 -13.96 17.23
N ASP A 393 -17.79 -14.86 17.77
CA ASP A 393 -18.25 -16.08 18.45
C ASP A 393 -19.08 -15.76 19.71
N LEU A 394 -18.68 -14.74 20.48
CA LEU A 394 -19.46 -14.27 21.64
C LEU A 394 -20.85 -13.76 21.23
N ILE A 395 -20.95 -13.04 20.12
CA ILE A 395 -22.21 -12.44 19.63
C ILE A 395 -23.20 -13.54 19.23
N TRP A 396 -22.82 -14.47 18.35
CA TRP A 396 -23.77 -15.50 17.91
C TRP A 396 -24.10 -16.52 19.00
N LEU A 397 -23.15 -16.84 19.93
CA LEU A 397 -23.42 -17.69 21.09
C LEU A 397 -24.43 -17.04 22.04
N LYS A 398 -24.28 -15.74 22.32
CA LYS A 398 -25.27 -14.96 23.12
C LYS A 398 -26.63 -14.98 22.47
N ARG A 399 -26.72 -14.90 21.14
CA ARG A 399 -28.01 -15.06 20.41
C ARG A 399 -28.58 -16.47 20.49
N ALA A 400 -27.75 -17.48 20.54
CA ALA A 400 -28.19 -18.85 20.80
C ALA A 400 -28.66 -19.08 22.24
N GLY A 401 -28.46 -18.06 23.13
CA GLY A 401 -28.82 -18.12 24.55
C GLY A 401 -27.70 -18.75 25.40
N ILE A 402 -26.48 -18.76 24.94
CA ILE A 402 -25.29 -19.31 25.64
C ILE A 402 -24.42 -18.15 26.09
N GLN A 403 -24.08 -18.08 27.37
CA GLN A 403 -23.14 -17.11 27.90
C GLN A 403 -21.75 -17.75 27.95
N VAL A 404 -20.77 -17.12 27.29
CA VAL A 404 -19.39 -17.59 27.34
C VAL A 404 -18.74 -17.08 28.62
N LEU A 405 -18.29 -17.99 29.47
CA LEU A 405 -17.57 -17.68 30.73
C LEU A 405 -16.12 -18.20 30.69
N ASN A 406 -15.73 -18.81 29.58
CA ASN A 406 -14.37 -19.33 29.37
C ASN A 406 -13.34 -18.19 29.45
N ARG A 407 -12.09 -18.55 29.81
CA ARG A 407 -10.95 -17.75 29.40
C ARG A 407 -10.90 -17.75 27.86
N ILE A 408 -10.55 -16.64 27.26
CA ILE A 408 -10.48 -16.54 25.81
C ILE A 408 -9.04 -16.32 25.34
N PHE A 409 -8.69 -16.90 24.19
CA PHE A 409 -7.47 -16.65 23.47
C PHE A 409 -7.80 -16.37 22.00
N ASP A 410 -7.65 -15.12 21.58
CA ASP A 410 -7.83 -14.69 20.21
C ASP A 410 -6.48 -14.63 19.50
N VAL A 411 -6.30 -15.45 18.45
CA VAL A 411 -5.05 -15.57 17.70
C VAL A 411 -4.70 -14.27 16.95
N LYS A 412 -5.71 -13.61 16.35
CA LYS A 412 -5.49 -12.36 15.61
C LYS A 412 -5.08 -11.22 16.54
N ILE A 413 -5.73 -11.10 17.70
CA ILE A 413 -5.38 -10.09 18.70
C ILE A 413 -4.02 -10.39 19.33
N ALA A 414 -3.69 -11.66 19.58
CA ALA A 414 -2.36 -12.05 20.05
C ALA A 414 -1.26 -11.62 19.08
N HIS A 415 -1.48 -11.86 17.79
CA HIS A 415 -0.58 -11.43 16.74
C HIS A 415 -0.53 -9.90 16.60
N TYR A 416 -1.66 -9.21 16.74
CA TYR A 416 -1.72 -7.75 16.73
C TYR A 416 -0.89 -7.12 17.85
N VAL A 417 -0.99 -7.64 19.07
CA VAL A 417 -0.21 -7.16 20.20
C VAL A 417 1.30 -7.34 19.99
N LEU A 418 1.71 -8.43 19.33
CA LEU A 418 3.10 -8.69 18.98
C LEU A 418 3.58 -7.83 17.81
N HIS A 419 2.72 -7.60 16.82
CA HIS A 419 3.06 -7.01 15.53
C HIS A 419 1.96 -6.06 15.03
N PRO A 420 1.77 -4.88 15.66
CA PRO A 420 0.62 -4.01 15.39
C PRO A 420 0.58 -3.41 13.97
N ASP A 421 1.70 -3.41 13.26
CA ASP A 421 1.81 -2.87 11.89
C ASP A 421 1.56 -3.94 10.81
N LEU A 422 1.28 -5.19 11.20
CA LEU A 422 1.15 -6.30 10.28
C LEU A 422 -0.32 -6.59 9.90
N SER A 423 -0.51 -7.38 8.82
CA SER A 423 -1.80 -8.00 8.54
C SER A 423 -2.03 -9.16 9.51
N HIS A 424 -3.21 -9.25 10.09
CA HIS A 424 -3.61 -10.29 11.03
C HIS A 424 -4.50 -11.36 10.37
N ASP A 425 -4.30 -11.57 9.06
CA ASP A 425 -4.95 -12.62 8.31
C ASP A 425 -4.44 -13.99 8.78
N LEU A 426 -5.37 -14.92 9.04
CA LEU A 426 -5.02 -16.24 9.59
C LEU A 426 -4.05 -17.00 8.70
N SER A 427 -4.20 -16.92 7.37
CA SER A 427 -3.31 -17.60 6.42
C SER A 427 -1.87 -17.06 6.51
N ARG A 428 -1.71 -15.74 6.71
CA ARG A 428 -0.40 -15.12 6.90
C ARG A 428 0.23 -15.48 8.23
N ILE A 429 -0.55 -15.51 9.31
CA ILE A 429 -0.07 -15.91 10.64
C ILE A 429 0.38 -17.39 10.60
N ALA A 430 -0.39 -18.26 9.93
CA ALA A 430 -0.05 -19.66 9.76
C ALA A 430 1.26 -19.86 8.98
N LEU A 431 1.44 -19.11 7.91
CA LEU A 431 2.68 -19.13 7.15
C LEU A 431 3.87 -18.66 7.99
N GLN A 432 3.72 -17.56 8.73
CA GLN A 432 4.78 -16.97 9.54
C GLN A 432 5.25 -17.85 10.71
N TYR A 433 4.32 -18.48 11.44
CA TYR A 433 4.64 -19.19 12.67
C TYR A 433 4.72 -20.70 12.53
N LEU A 434 4.06 -21.27 11.50
CA LEU A 434 3.96 -22.72 11.31
C LEU A 434 4.58 -23.20 10.00
N ASN A 435 5.02 -22.28 9.14
CA ASN A 435 5.41 -22.57 7.75
C ASN A 435 4.34 -23.39 7.01
N TYR A 436 3.08 -23.06 7.22
CA TYR A 436 1.92 -23.77 6.72
C TYR A 436 1.03 -22.85 5.87
N GLN A 437 0.73 -23.29 4.64
CA GLN A 437 -0.15 -22.58 3.73
C GLN A 437 -1.54 -23.21 3.75
N ILE A 438 -2.56 -22.45 4.16
CA ILE A 438 -3.96 -22.90 4.17
C ILE A 438 -4.45 -23.05 2.71
N SER A 439 -5.27 -24.08 2.46
CA SER A 439 -5.64 -24.54 1.10
C SER A 439 -6.39 -23.50 0.25
N GLU A 440 -7.12 -22.56 0.82
CA GLU A 440 -7.81 -21.47 0.10
C GLU A 440 -6.85 -20.61 -0.74
N ASP A 441 -5.64 -20.34 -0.24
CA ASP A 441 -4.65 -19.52 -0.94
C ASP A 441 -4.05 -20.21 -2.17
N GLN A 442 -4.25 -21.52 -2.30
CA GLN A 442 -3.79 -22.28 -3.47
C GLN A 442 -4.72 -22.14 -4.69
N LYS A 443 -5.99 -21.73 -4.50
CA LYS A 443 -6.98 -21.59 -5.60
C LYS A 443 -6.69 -20.41 -6.52
N GLU A 444 -6.13 -19.33 -6.02
CA GLU A 444 -5.76 -18.17 -6.85
C GLU A 444 -4.60 -18.47 -7.83
N ASN A 445 -3.83 -19.54 -7.60
CA ASN A 445 -2.64 -19.89 -8.38
C ASN A 445 -2.78 -21.15 -9.27
N LYS A 446 -3.88 -21.89 -9.22
CA LYS A 446 -4.09 -23.08 -10.07
C LYS A 446 -5.09 -22.80 -11.19
N GLN A 447 -4.61 -22.81 -12.44
CA GLN A 447 -5.44 -23.08 -13.62
C GLN A 447 -6.06 -24.48 -13.49
N LEU A 448 -7.38 -24.53 -13.69
CA LEU A 448 -8.24 -25.71 -13.66
C LEU A 448 -7.58 -26.99 -14.23
N THR A 449 -7.23 -27.91 -13.37
CA THR A 449 -7.06 -29.32 -13.73
C THR A 449 -8.15 -30.14 -13.04
N LEU A 450 -9.04 -30.69 -13.80
CA LEU A 450 -10.08 -31.61 -13.38
C LEU A 450 -9.44 -32.96 -12.96
N SER A 451 -9.39 -33.24 -11.66
CA SER A 451 -9.16 -34.59 -11.12
C SER A 451 -10.44 -35.10 -10.47
N PHE A 452 -10.82 -36.35 -10.79
CA PHE A 452 -12.14 -36.94 -10.48
C PHE A 452 -12.19 -37.72 -9.15
N ASP A 453 -11.14 -37.71 -8.33
CA ASP A 453 -11.01 -38.56 -7.14
C ASP A 453 -10.64 -37.83 -5.83
N GLU A 454 -10.85 -36.49 -5.73
CA GLU A 454 -10.61 -35.75 -4.48
C GLU A 454 -11.93 -35.44 -3.79
N GLU A 455 -11.99 -35.60 -2.46
CA GLU A 455 -13.10 -35.19 -1.60
C GLU A 455 -13.41 -33.69 -1.81
N PRO A 456 -14.65 -33.22 -1.60
CA PRO A 456 -15.00 -31.81 -1.85
C PRO A 456 -14.07 -30.88 -1.09
N GLU A 457 -13.32 -30.05 -1.82
CA GLU A 457 -12.30 -29.12 -1.27
C GLU A 457 -12.87 -28.20 -0.17
N GLU A 458 -14.16 -27.89 -0.20
CA GLU A 458 -14.84 -27.11 0.83
C GLU A 458 -14.88 -27.76 2.22
N GLU A 459 -14.74 -29.07 2.31
CA GLU A 459 -14.73 -29.81 3.60
C GLU A 459 -13.36 -29.79 4.27
N ARG A 460 -12.30 -29.54 3.53
CA ARG A 460 -10.92 -29.53 4.02
C ARG A 460 -10.53 -28.22 4.66
N ASP A 461 -10.93 -27.09 4.06
CA ASP A 461 -10.52 -25.74 4.46
C ASP A 461 -10.90 -25.39 5.91
N PHE A 462 -12.10 -25.76 6.37
CA PHE A 462 -12.54 -25.42 7.73
C PHE A 462 -11.81 -26.22 8.81
N ALA A 463 -11.47 -27.49 8.52
CA ALA A 463 -10.72 -28.34 9.45
C ALA A 463 -9.27 -27.84 9.59
N GLU A 464 -8.64 -27.45 8.48
CA GLU A 464 -7.31 -26.86 8.49
C GLU A 464 -7.24 -25.60 9.35
N LYS A 465 -8.22 -24.70 9.22
CA LYS A 465 -8.29 -23.47 10.02
C LYS A 465 -8.40 -23.75 11.52
N ALA A 466 -9.21 -24.74 11.91
CA ALA A 466 -9.35 -25.12 13.33
C ALA A 466 -8.05 -25.71 13.89
N ASP A 467 -7.35 -26.55 13.13
CA ASP A 467 -6.06 -27.14 13.54
C ASP A 467 -4.98 -26.05 13.66
N VAL A 468 -4.90 -25.17 12.68
CA VAL A 468 -3.96 -24.04 12.67
C VAL A 468 -4.13 -23.15 13.89
N LEU A 469 -5.36 -22.85 14.31
CA LEU A 469 -5.64 -22.04 15.50
C LEU A 469 -5.08 -22.66 16.77
N PHE A 470 -5.20 -24.00 16.92
CA PHE A 470 -4.65 -24.71 18.07
C PHE A 470 -3.13 -24.59 18.12
N GLN A 471 -2.45 -24.85 17.01
CA GLN A 471 -1.00 -24.77 16.90
C GLN A 471 -0.48 -23.33 17.08
N LEU A 472 -1.18 -22.33 16.52
CA LEU A 472 -0.78 -20.92 16.65
C LEU A 472 -0.81 -20.42 18.10
N LYS A 473 -1.77 -20.86 18.90
CA LYS A 473 -1.81 -20.52 20.34
C LYS A 473 -0.54 -21.00 21.05
N GLU A 474 -0.04 -22.21 20.72
CA GLU A 474 1.18 -22.74 21.30
C GLU A 474 2.44 -21.91 20.95
N LYS A 475 2.43 -21.23 19.80
CA LYS A 475 3.54 -20.35 19.37
C LYS A 475 3.41 -18.94 19.89
N LEU A 476 2.21 -18.35 19.85
CA LEU A 476 1.98 -16.95 20.19
C LEU A 476 1.99 -16.70 21.71
N CYS A 477 1.50 -17.64 22.52
CA CYS A 477 1.46 -17.46 23.98
C CYS A 477 2.88 -17.33 24.60
N PRO A 478 3.87 -18.18 24.26
CA PRO A 478 5.26 -17.97 24.68
C PRO A 478 5.83 -16.63 24.18
N ALA A 479 5.59 -16.28 22.91
CA ALA A 479 6.08 -15.03 22.32
C ALA A 479 5.56 -13.79 23.05
N LEU A 480 4.28 -13.76 23.44
CA LEU A 480 3.71 -12.71 24.29
C LEU A 480 4.40 -12.62 25.68
N SER A 481 4.75 -13.77 26.24
CA SER A 481 5.44 -13.84 27.53
C SER A 481 6.88 -13.31 27.42
N GLU A 482 7.63 -13.74 26.42
CA GLU A 482 9.01 -13.34 26.17
C GLU A 482 9.16 -11.84 25.89
N THR A 483 8.19 -11.26 25.17
CA THR A 483 8.14 -9.83 24.89
C THR A 483 7.59 -8.97 26.05
N GLY A 484 7.09 -9.60 27.12
CA GLY A 484 6.47 -8.91 28.27
C GLY A 484 5.08 -8.34 27.97
N LEU A 485 4.45 -8.73 26.85
CA LEU A 485 3.15 -8.21 26.40
C LEU A 485 1.95 -9.03 26.90
N LEU A 486 2.20 -10.15 27.58
CA LEU A 486 1.15 -11.05 28.08
C LEU A 486 0.15 -10.35 29.01
N LYS A 487 0.65 -9.38 29.81
CA LYS A 487 -0.19 -8.58 30.71
C LYS A 487 -1.14 -7.67 29.93
N LEU A 488 -0.64 -6.95 28.92
CA LEU A 488 -1.46 -6.12 28.02
C LEU A 488 -2.56 -6.96 27.37
N TYR A 489 -2.18 -8.12 26.84
CA TYR A 489 -3.10 -9.05 26.18
C TYR A 489 -4.22 -9.51 27.13
N HIS A 490 -3.91 -10.02 28.33
CA HIS A 490 -4.90 -10.58 29.24
C HIS A 490 -5.69 -9.55 30.06
N GLU A 491 -5.07 -8.41 30.44
CA GLU A 491 -5.73 -7.45 31.34
C GLU A 491 -6.46 -6.33 30.59
N ILE A 492 -6.12 -6.09 29.31
CA ILE A 492 -6.73 -5.01 28.52
C ILE A 492 -7.43 -5.56 27.28
N GLU A 493 -6.69 -6.23 26.38
CA GLU A 493 -7.22 -6.61 25.07
C GLU A 493 -8.33 -7.67 25.16
N MET A 494 -8.13 -8.72 25.96
CA MET A 494 -9.14 -9.77 26.08
C MET A 494 -10.41 -9.33 26.83
N PRO A 495 -10.36 -8.56 27.91
CA PRO A 495 -11.57 -7.97 28.50
C PRO A 495 -12.31 -7.03 27.56
N LEU A 496 -11.59 -6.28 26.71
CA LEU A 496 -12.18 -5.37 25.73
C LEU A 496 -13.01 -6.14 24.68
N VAL A 497 -12.62 -7.36 24.30
CA VAL A 497 -13.38 -8.21 23.39
C VAL A 497 -14.83 -8.42 23.87
N PHE A 498 -15.02 -8.70 25.18
CA PHE A 498 -16.36 -8.88 25.75
C PHE A 498 -17.18 -7.58 25.72
N VAL A 499 -16.53 -6.44 26.03
CA VAL A 499 -17.21 -5.13 25.96
C VAL A 499 -17.66 -4.81 24.55
N LEU A 500 -16.79 -5.00 23.57
CA LEU A 500 -17.11 -4.75 22.17
C LEU A 500 -18.18 -5.72 21.64
N ALA A 501 -18.13 -6.99 22.02
CA ALA A 501 -19.16 -7.96 21.68
C ALA A 501 -20.53 -7.55 22.23
N ASP A 502 -20.60 -7.06 23.47
CA ASP A 502 -21.85 -6.57 24.07
C ASP A 502 -22.34 -5.30 23.37
N MET A 503 -21.48 -4.36 23.06
CA MET A 503 -21.83 -3.13 22.33
C MET A 503 -22.38 -3.46 20.94
N GLU A 504 -21.73 -4.34 20.21
CA GLU A 504 -22.17 -4.76 18.88
C GLU A 504 -23.48 -5.56 18.93
N TYR A 505 -23.62 -6.45 19.92
CA TYR A 505 -24.85 -7.21 20.13
C TYR A 505 -26.05 -6.30 20.43
N GLU A 506 -25.89 -5.31 21.31
CA GLU A 506 -26.93 -4.35 21.64
C GLU A 506 -27.31 -3.47 20.46
N GLY A 507 -26.34 -3.03 19.66
CA GLY A 507 -26.59 -2.13 18.55
C GLY A 507 -27.20 -0.79 18.97
N VAL A 508 -27.55 0.04 17.99
CA VAL A 508 -28.14 1.35 18.21
C VAL A 508 -29.37 1.54 17.32
N SER A 509 -30.45 2.14 17.90
CA SER A 509 -31.69 2.46 17.19
C SER A 509 -31.55 3.81 16.49
N ILE A 510 -32.18 3.93 15.32
CA ILE A 510 -32.28 5.21 14.60
C ILE A 510 -33.75 5.51 14.22
N ASP A 511 -34.09 6.78 14.23
CA ASP A 511 -35.35 7.29 13.71
C ASP A 511 -35.23 7.49 12.19
N THR A 512 -35.84 6.58 11.43
CA THR A 512 -35.81 6.60 9.97
C THR A 512 -36.67 7.72 9.37
N ASP A 513 -37.68 8.18 10.07
CA ASP A 513 -38.56 9.27 9.60
C ASP A 513 -37.82 10.60 9.73
N GLU A 514 -37.12 10.82 10.84
CA GLU A 514 -36.26 11.98 11.03
C GLU A 514 -35.15 12.01 9.96
N LEU A 515 -34.46 10.88 9.69
CA LEU A 515 -33.44 10.82 8.63
C LEU A 515 -34.01 11.09 7.24
N ARG A 516 -35.23 10.65 6.95
CA ARG A 516 -35.92 10.94 5.68
C ARG A 516 -36.19 12.42 5.53
N GLN A 517 -36.70 13.08 6.58
CA GLN A 517 -36.92 14.53 6.58
C GLN A 517 -35.62 15.28 6.36
N ILE A 518 -34.53 14.90 7.05
CA ILE A 518 -33.22 15.47 6.86
C ILE A 518 -32.73 15.27 5.42
N ALA A 519 -32.91 14.08 4.83
CA ALA A 519 -32.55 13.80 3.46
C ALA A 519 -33.29 14.71 2.46
N ASP A 520 -34.58 14.92 2.67
CA ASP A 520 -35.40 15.79 1.81
C ASP A 520 -34.96 17.27 1.91
N GLU A 521 -34.70 17.77 3.15
CA GLU A 521 -34.14 19.11 3.36
C GLU A 521 -32.79 19.28 2.68
N LEU A 522 -31.90 18.30 2.80
CA LEU A 522 -30.58 18.32 2.18
C LEU A 522 -30.68 18.34 0.65
N LYS A 523 -31.59 17.53 0.05
CA LYS A 523 -31.81 17.51 -1.41
C LYS A 523 -32.23 18.87 -1.94
N ILE A 524 -33.19 19.51 -1.28
CA ILE A 524 -33.63 20.85 -1.70
C ILE A 524 -32.49 21.87 -1.67
N ARG A 525 -31.64 21.84 -0.65
CA ARG A 525 -30.49 22.73 -0.54
C ARG A 525 -29.42 22.42 -1.57
N ILE A 526 -29.13 21.14 -1.80
CA ILE A 526 -28.17 20.67 -2.81
C ILE A 526 -28.59 21.12 -4.19
N ASP A 527 -29.87 20.94 -4.56
CA ASP A 527 -30.44 21.37 -5.85
C ASP A 527 -30.37 22.89 -6.02
N GLY A 528 -30.55 23.64 -4.93
CA GLY A 528 -30.38 25.10 -4.91
C GLY A 528 -28.94 25.52 -5.19
N LEU A 529 -27.98 24.94 -4.46
CA LEU A 529 -26.56 25.20 -4.64
C LEU A 529 -26.06 24.78 -6.04
N GLU A 530 -26.56 23.67 -6.56
CA GLU A 530 -26.23 23.21 -7.91
C GLU A 530 -26.62 24.25 -8.98
N LYS A 531 -27.84 24.80 -8.89
CA LYS A 531 -28.28 25.87 -9.79
C LYS A 531 -27.42 27.12 -9.65
N GLU A 532 -27.13 27.54 -8.42
CA GLU A 532 -26.28 28.72 -8.18
C GLU A 532 -24.86 28.53 -8.71
N ILE A 533 -24.30 27.31 -8.59
CA ILE A 533 -22.99 26.95 -9.13
C ILE A 533 -23.03 27.00 -10.66
N TYR A 534 -24.07 26.46 -11.30
CA TYR A 534 -24.23 26.50 -12.76
C TYR A 534 -24.46 27.90 -13.29
N ASP A 535 -25.21 28.73 -12.58
CA ASP A 535 -25.44 30.13 -12.94
C ASP A 535 -24.12 30.93 -12.92
N ILE A 536 -23.25 30.66 -11.94
CA ILE A 536 -21.94 31.31 -11.86
C ILE A 536 -20.97 30.75 -12.93
N ALA A 537 -21.02 29.47 -13.21
CA ALA A 537 -20.18 28.83 -14.23
C ALA A 537 -20.66 29.16 -15.66
N GLY A 538 -21.94 29.54 -15.83
CA GLY A 538 -22.57 29.80 -17.15
C GLY A 538 -23.06 28.55 -17.86
N HIS A 539 -22.82 27.35 -17.33
CA HIS A 539 -23.27 26.06 -17.89
C HIS A 539 -23.31 24.95 -16.83
N ALA A 540 -24.02 23.86 -17.14
CA ALA A 540 -24.07 22.68 -16.31
C ALA A 540 -22.83 21.79 -16.51
N PHE A 541 -22.29 21.22 -15.42
CA PHE A 541 -21.18 20.30 -15.43
C PHE A 541 -21.28 19.35 -14.20
N ASN A 542 -20.51 18.25 -14.18
CA ASN A 542 -20.50 17.38 -13.00
C ASN A 542 -19.60 17.94 -11.89
N ILE A 543 -20.21 18.58 -10.88
CA ILE A 543 -19.52 19.18 -9.72
C ILE A 543 -18.75 18.12 -8.91
N SER A 544 -19.21 16.88 -8.91
CA SER A 544 -18.54 15.75 -8.25
C SER A 544 -17.35 15.20 -9.01
N SER A 545 -17.16 15.60 -10.29
CA SER A 545 -15.99 15.20 -11.08
C SER A 545 -14.82 16.15 -10.82
N PRO A 546 -13.70 15.67 -10.20
CA PRO A 546 -12.54 16.54 -9.94
C PRO A 546 -11.97 17.18 -11.21
N LYS A 547 -12.06 16.47 -12.35
CA LYS A 547 -11.57 16.98 -13.63
C LYS A 547 -12.42 18.14 -14.14
N GLN A 548 -13.74 17.93 -14.29
CA GLN A 548 -14.63 18.96 -14.80
C GLN A 548 -14.65 20.19 -13.90
N LEU A 549 -14.68 19.96 -12.58
CA LEU A 549 -14.61 21.04 -11.61
C LEU A 549 -13.29 21.83 -11.71
N GLY A 550 -12.17 21.13 -11.90
CA GLY A 550 -10.87 21.78 -12.09
C GLY A 550 -10.80 22.60 -13.38
N ASP A 551 -11.37 22.08 -14.47
CA ASP A 551 -11.44 22.79 -15.76
C ASP A 551 -12.29 24.07 -15.64
N VAL A 552 -13.44 24.02 -14.95
CA VAL A 552 -14.30 25.17 -14.70
C VAL A 552 -13.62 26.21 -13.80
N LEU A 553 -13.11 25.80 -12.64
CA LEU A 553 -12.52 26.73 -11.67
C LEU A 553 -11.26 27.42 -12.21
N PHE A 554 -10.34 26.66 -12.77
CA PHE A 554 -9.00 27.14 -13.10
C PHE A 554 -8.80 27.40 -14.60
N GLY A 555 -9.61 26.74 -15.46
CA GLY A 555 -9.56 26.95 -16.91
C GLY A 555 -10.50 28.04 -17.41
N GLU A 556 -11.74 28.05 -16.92
CA GLU A 556 -12.77 28.99 -17.42
C GLU A 556 -12.92 30.24 -16.54
N LEU A 557 -13.05 30.07 -15.22
CA LEU A 557 -13.24 31.14 -14.26
C LEU A 557 -11.93 31.81 -13.81
N ASN A 558 -10.78 31.20 -14.14
CA ASN A 558 -9.44 31.67 -13.80
C ASN A 558 -9.29 32.04 -12.32
N VAL A 559 -9.78 31.20 -11.41
CA VAL A 559 -9.64 31.41 -9.96
C VAL A 559 -8.16 31.38 -9.60
N ASP A 560 -7.64 32.50 -9.10
CA ASP A 560 -6.23 32.68 -8.75
C ASP A 560 -5.82 31.77 -7.57
N GLY A 561 -4.60 31.24 -7.61
CA GLY A 561 -4.03 30.40 -6.54
C GLY A 561 -4.19 28.90 -6.71
N GLY A 562 -4.94 28.44 -7.71
CA GLY A 562 -5.22 27.00 -7.96
C GLY A 562 -4.20 26.27 -8.81
N ASN A 563 -2.98 26.77 -8.98
CA ASN A 563 -1.96 26.19 -9.88
C ASN A 563 -1.38 24.82 -9.45
N LYS A 564 -1.86 24.23 -8.36
CA LYS A 564 -1.47 22.86 -7.98
C LYS A 564 -2.14 21.84 -8.89
N LYS A 565 -1.41 21.41 -9.89
CA LYS A 565 -1.81 20.23 -10.69
C LYS A 565 -1.51 18.96 -9.94
N THR A 566 -2.39 17.97 -10.05
CA THR A 566 -2.15 16.60 -9.61
C THR A 566 -1.01 15.98 -10.43
N LYS A 567 -0.48 14.85 -9.99
CA LYS A 567 0.55 14.10 -10.73
C LYS A 567 0.12 13.72 -12.16
N THR A 568 -1.18 13.68 -12.43
CA THR A 568 -1.76 13.41 -13.76
C THR A 568 -1.97 14.67 -14.61
N GLY A 569 -1.45 15.82 -14.17
CA GLY A 569 -1.58 17.10 -14.88
C GLY A 569 -2.94 17.79 -14.72
N GLN A 570 -3.87 17.22 -13.98
CA GLN A 570 -5.18 17.81 -13.67
C GLN A 570 -5.07 18.80 -12.51
N PHE A 571 -5.95 19.77 -12.45
CA PHE A 571 -6.04 20.68 -11.30
C PHE A 571 -6.50 19.92 -10.04
N SER A 572 -5.86 20.20 -8.91
CA SER A 572 -6.30 19.64 -7.63
C SER A 572 -7.51 20.40 -7.11
N THR A 573 -8.62 19.69 -6.92
CA THR A 573 -9.86 20.21 -6.31
C THR A 573 -10.12 19.58 -4.94
N SER A 574 -9.04 19.17 -4.21
CA SER A 574 -9.16 18.66 -2.85
C SER A 574 -9.70 19.73 -1.91
N GLU A 575 -10.37 19.32 -0.84
CA GLU A 575 -10.93 20.22 0.18
C GLU A 575 -9.88 21.19 0.71
N GLN A 576 -8.65 20.70 0.98
CA GLN A 576 -7.54 21.54 1.45
C GLN A 576 -7.14 22.65 0.46
N VAL A 577 -7.30 22.41 -0.84
CA VAL A 577 -7.04 23.42 -1.86
C VAL A 577 -8.21 24.40 -1.93
N LEU A 578 -9.44 23.90 -1.96
CA LEU A 578 -10.63 24.74 -2.08
C LEU A 578 -10.83 25.66 -0.86
N VAL A 579 -10.62 25.18 0.36
CA VAL A 579 -10.68 26.00 1.59
C VAL A 579 -9.73 27.18 1.52
N LYS A 580 -8.55 27.04 0.94
CA LYS A 580 -7.61 28.17 0.77
C LYS A 580 -8.09 29.21 -0.25
N LEU A 581 -8.95 28.81 -1.16
CA LEU A 581 -9.50 29.63 -2.24
C LEU A 581 -10.91 30.13 -1.96
N GLU A 582 -11.46 29.86 -0.78
CA GLU A 582 -12.84 30.17 -0.42
C GLU A 582 -13.18 31.66 -0.57
N ASN A 583 -12.20 32.53 -0.26
CA ASN A 583 -12.35 33.99 -0.36
C ASN A 583 -11.97 34.55 -1.74
N GLU A 584 -11.40 33.75 -2.64
CA GLU A 584 -10.94 34.23 -3.96
C GLU A 584 -12.08 34.31 -4.97
N HIS A 585 -13.08 33.45 -4.87
CA HIS A 585 -14.20 33.45 -5.80
C HIS A 585 -15.48 32.85 -5.15
N PRO A 586 -16.68 33.50 -5.32
CA PRO A 586 -17.92 33.07 -4.67
C PRO A 586 -18.35 31.65 -4.96
N ILE A 587 -17.96 31.07 -6.10
CA ILE A 587 -18.26 29.68 -6.49
C ILE A 587 -17.62 28.68 -5.55
N VAL A 588 -16.43 28.98 -4.99
CA VAL A 588 -15.65 28.04 -4.21
C VAL A 588 -16.34 27.68 -2.90
N GLY A 589 -16.85 28.68 -2.16
CA GLY A 589 -17.64 28.45 -0.95
C GLY A 589 -18.87 27.59 -1.22
N LYS A 590 -19.60 27.87 -2.33
CA LYS A 590 -20.78 27.08 -2.74
C LYS A 590 -20.45 25.65 -3.08
N ILE A 591 -19.27 25.38 -3.71
CA ILE A 591 -18.81 24.03 -4.01
C ILE A 591 -18.43 23.28 -2.73
N LEU A 592 -17.81 23.95 -1.75
CA LEU A 592 -17.51 23.35 -0.44
C LEU A 592 -18.81 22.99 0.28
N ASP A 593 -19.79 23.88 0.32
CA ASP A 593 -21.11 23.62 0.89
C ASP A 593 -21.81 22.47 0.17
N TYR A 594 -21.88 22.47 -1.16
CA TYR A 594 -22.45 21.41 -1.96
C TYR A 594 -21.84 20.05 -1.64
N ARG A 595 -20.50 19.94 -1.61
CA ARG A 595 -19.79 18.72 -1.29
C ARG A 595 -20.06 18.25 0.15
N GLY A 596 -20.09 19.18 1.10
CA GLY A 596 -20.42 18.90 2.49
C GLY A 596 -21.81 18.32 2.65
N LEU A 597 -22.82 18.96 2.06
CA LEU A 597 -24.20 18.48 2.11
C LEU A 597 -24.39 17.18 1.35
N LYS A 598 -23.75 17.01 0.19
CA LYS A 598 -23.80 15.77 -0.60
C LYS A 598 -23.23 14.58 0.18
N LYS A 599 -22.12 14.80 0.89
CA LYS A 599 -21.52 13.79 1.77
C LYS A 599 -22.46 13.42 2.92
N LEU A 600 -23.08 14.40 3.57
CA LEU A 600 -24.04 14.16 4.65
C LEU A 600 -25.24 13.36 4.15
N LEU A 601 -25.77 13.71 2.99
CA LEU A 601 -26.89 13.01 2.38
C LEU A 601 -26.54 11.55 2.07
N SER A 602 -25.46 11.32 1.29
CA SER A 602 -25.13 9.98 0.80
C SER A 602 -24.52 9.06 1.86
N THR A 603 -23.73 9.60 2.81
CA THR A 603 -23.02 8.78 3.80
C THR A 603 -23.85 8.48 5.03
N TYR A 604 -24.77 9.39 5.39
CA TYR A 604 -25.54 9.26 6.62
C TYR A 604 -27.05 9.19 6.39
N ALA A 605 -27.67 10.23 5.82
CA ALA A 605 -29.13 10.30 5.79
C ALA A 605 -29.77 9.18 4.94
N GLU A 606 -29.16 8.84 3.79
CA GLU A 606 -29.65 7.77 2.91
C GLU A 606 -29.03 6.40 3.23
N ALA A 607 -27.77 6.37 3.69
CA ALA A 607 -27.08 5.10 3.91
C ALA A 607 -27.45 4.45 5.26
N LEU A 608 -27.54 5.19 6.37
CA LEU A 608 -27.79 4.60 7.69
C LEU A 608 -29.04 3.72 7.74
N PRO A 609 -30.20 4.08 7.14
CA PRO A 609 -31.37 3.20 7.13
C PRO A 609 -31.12 1.83 6.48
N THR A 610 -30.18 1.73 5.55
CA THR A 610 -29.86 0.46 4.86
C THR A 610 -29.08 -0.53 5.73
N TYR A 611 -28.49 -0.07 6.83
CA TYR A 611 -27.76 -0.89 7.79
C TYR A 611 -28.62 -1.44 8.93
N ILE A 612 -29.92 -1.11 8.96
CA ILE A 612 -30.81 -1.64 9.99
C ILE A 612 -30.98 -3.14 9.75
N ASP A 613 -30.58 -3.94 10.74
CA ASP A 613 -30.88 -5.37 10.73
C ASP A 613 -32.37 -5.62 10.89
N PRO A 614 -33.02 -6.38 9.98
CA PRO A 614 -34.46 -6.57 9.98
C PRO A 614 -35.00 -7.37 11.18
N LEU A 615 -34.17 -8.15 11.86
CA LEU A 615 -34.58 -8.93 13.03
C LEU A 615 -34.47 -8.14 14.33
N THR A 616 -33.45 -7.31 14.47
CA THR A 616 -33.22 -6.52 15.68
C THR A 616 -33.83 -5.13 15.61
N GLY A 617 -34.06 -4.60 14.39
CA GLY A 617 -34.50 -3.22 14.17
C GLY A 617 -33.40 -2.18 14.49
N LYS A 618 -32.19 -2.60 14.66
CA LYS A 618 -31.07 -1.77 15.09
C LYS A 618 -29.90 -1.80 14.07
N ILE A 619 -29.02 -0.83 14.17
CA ILE A 619 -27.72 -0.83 13.46
C ILE A 619 -26.70 -1.49 14.37
N HIS A 620 -25.96 -2.45 13.82
CA HIS A 620 -24.83 -3.11 14.47
C HIS A 620 -23.56 -2.75 13.71
N THR A 621 -22.81 -1.80 14.25
CA THR A 621 -21.45 -1.52 13.70
C THR A 621 -20.49 -2.60 14.13
N HIS A 622 -19.46 -2.84 13.35
CA HIS A 622 -18.35 -3.73 13.72
C HIS A 622 -17.18 -2.90 14.21
N PHE A 623 -16.72 -3.12 15.45
CA PHE A 623 -15.54 -2.50 16.01
C PHE A 623 -14.32 -3.40 15.78
N ASN A 624 -13.34 -2.91 15.03
CA ASN A 624 -12.10 -3.64 14.80
C ASN A 624 -11.03 -3.19 15.81
N GLN A 625 -10.53 -4.16 16.59
CA GLN A 625 -9.52 -3.96 17.63
C GLN A 625 -8.10 -4.09 17.09
N ALA A 626 -7.91 -4.81 16.01
CA ALA A 626 -6.62 -5.18 15.43
C ALA A 626 -6.32 -4.45 14.09
N GLU A 627 -6.83 -3.25 13.86
CA GLU A 627 -6.61 -2.51 12.61
C GLU A 627 -5.61 -1.36 12.76
N ALA A 628 -5.72 -0.60 13.84
CA ALA A 628 -4.88 0.57 14.03
C ALA A 628 -3.66 0.25 14.90
N ALA A 629 -2.45 0.41 14.37
CA ALA A 629 -1.18 0.21 15.10
C ALA A 629 -1.04 1.03 16.39
N THR A 630 -1.89 2.05 16.57
CA THR A 630 -1.90 2.95 17.73
C THR A 630 -2.70 2.44 18.92
N GLY A 631 -3.36 1.29 18.84
CA GLY A 631 -4.30 0.79 19.86
C GLY A 631 -5.69 1.43 19.80
N ARG A 632 -5.98 2.29 18.81
CA ARG A 632 -7.32 2.84 18.61
C ARG A 632 -8.24 1.83 17.95
N LEU A 633 -9.52 1.86 18.31
CA LEU A 633 -10.54 1.09 17.62
C LEU A 633 -10.90 1.76 16.29
N SER A 634 -11.28 0.98 15.29
CA SER A 634 -12.01 1.46 14.12
C SER A 634 -13.45 0.94 14.14
N SER A 635 -14.34 1.62 13.42
CA SER A 635 -15.76 1.26 13.31
C SER A 635 -16.11 1.12 11.84
N GLN A 636 -16.75 0.01 11.47
CA GLN A 636 -17.08 -0.33 10.08
C GLN A 636 -18.51 -0.86 9.98
N ASN A 637 -19.12 -0.72 8.80
CA ASN A 637 -20.39 -1.29 8.40
C ASN A 637 -21.60 -0.99 9.36
N PRO A 638 -21.92 0.31 9.63
CA PRO A 638 -21.31 1.56 9.16
C PRO A 638 -20.25 2.13 10.10
N ASN A 639 -19.42 3.07 9.61
CA ASN A 639 -18.51 3.81 10.49
C ASN A 639 -19.28 4.85 11.32
N LEU A 640 -19.50 4.56 12.60
CA LEU A 640 -20.21 5.44 13.54
C LEU A 640 -19.28 6.42 14.27
N GLN A 641 -17.96 6.29 14.15
CA GLN A 641 -16.99 7.20 14.78
C GLN A 641 -16.89 8.56 14.07
N ASN A 642 -17.31 8.64 12.81
CA ASN A 642 -17.17 9.83 11.97
C ASN A 642 -18.48 10.63 11.81
N ILE A 643 -19.48 10.43 12.67
CA ILE A 643 -20.74 11.18 12.63
C ILE A 643 -20.43 12.64 12.91
N PRO A 644 -20.76 13.58 12.01
CA PRO A 644 -20.39 14.98 12.14
C PRO A 644 -21.10 15.67 13.31
N ILE A 645 -20.40 16.58 13.97
CA ILE A 645 -20.92 17.34 15.12
C ILE A 645 -20.74 18.86 14.95
N ARG A 646 -19.81 19.29 14.08
CA ARG A 646 -19.44 20.72 13.98
C ARG A 646 -20.48 21.55 13.27
N THR A 647 -21.13 21.02 12.25
CA THR A 647 -22.18 21.71 11.48
C THR A 647 -23.56 21.50 12.10
N GLU A 648 -24.51 22.40 11.78
CA GLU A 648 -25.89 22.27 12.24
C GLU A 648 -26.56 21.02 11.66
N GLU A 649 -26.33 20.74 10.39
CA GLU A 649 -26.85 19.56 9.68
C GLU A 649 -26.28 18.27 10.29
N GLY A 650 -24.98 18.26 10.63
CA GLY A 650 -24.38 17.11 11.33
C GLY A 650 -24.99 16.84 12.69
N ARG A 651 -25.32 17.93 13.43
CA ARG A 651 -26.06 17.80 14.72
C ARG A 651 -27.48 17.26 14.53
N LYS A 652 -28.17 17.61 13.42
CA LYS A 652 -29.47 17.04 13.09
C LYS A 652 -29.38 15.52 12.88
N ILE A 653 -28.38 15.05 12.12
CA ILE A 653 -28.15 13.61 11.91
C ILE A 653 -27.94 12.88 13.24
N ARG A 654 -27.23 13.49 14.20
CA ARG A 654 -27.06 12.89 15.54
C ARG A 654 -28.36 12.74 16.30
N LYS A 655 -29.36 13.62 16.13
CA LYS A 655 -30.68 13.52 16.77
C LYS A 655 -31.46 12.32 16.30
N ALA A 656 -31.20 11.81 15.10
CA ALA A 656 -31.85 10.61 14.61
C ALA A 656 -31.40 9.32 15.34
N PHE A 657 -30.30 9.37 16.10
CA PHE A 657 -29.94 8.26 16.98
C PHE A 657 -30.77 8.33 18.25
N VAL A 658 -31.56 7.31 18.49
CA VAL A 658 -32.52 7.23 19.59
C VAL A 658 -32.29 5.99 20.44
N THR A 659 -32.76 5.97 21.67
CA THR A 659 -32.62 4.82 22.59
C THR A 659 -33.51 3.64 22.19
N GLY A 660 -34.54 3.88 21.37
CA GLY A 660 -35.54 2.87 20.99
C GLY A 660 -36.55 2.53 22.08
N ASP A 661 -36.32 2.96 23.32
CA ASP A 661 -37.18 2.78 24.47
C ASP A 661 -37.20 4.05 25.30
N SER A 662 -38.40 4.49 25.73
CA SER A 662 -38.62 5.72 26.51
C SER A 662 -38.02 5.68 27.92
N ASP A 663 -37.76 4.48 28.45
CA ASP A 663 -37.19 4.29 29.79
C ASP A 663 -35.66 4.46 29.80
N TYR A 664 -35.04 4.62 28.63
CA TYR A 664 -33.59 4.81 28.48
C TYR A 664 -33.28 6.22 28.05
N VAL A 665 -32.08 6.65 28.43
CA VAL A 665 -31.48 7.92 28.00
C VAL A 665 -30.04 7.67 27.52
N PHE A 666 -29.57 8.47 26.55
CA PHE A 666 -28.15 8.48 26.20
C PHE A 666 -27.35 9.16 27.30
N PHE A 667 -26.33 8.46 27.79
CA PHE A 667 -25.31 9.01 28.67
C PHE A 667 -24.01 9.12 27.90
N SER A 668 -23.45 10.32 27.83
CA SER A 668 -22.18 10.57 27.15
C SER A 668 -21.15 11.12 28.14
N ALA A 669 -20.01 10.44 28.24
CA ALA A 669 -18.89 10.89 29.03
C ALA A 669 -17.59 10.72 28.21
N ASP A 670 -16.73 11.75 28.25
CA ASP A 670 -15.46 11.75 27.54
C ASP A 670 -14.37 12.37 28.41
N TYR A 671 -13.12 11.90 28.23
CA TYR A 671 -11.96 12.45 28.91
C TYR A 671 -11.56 13.78 28.24
N SER A 672 -11.58 14.87 29.01
CA SER A 672 -11.11 16.16 28.50
C SER A 672 -9.61 16.16 28.29
N GLN A 673 -9.18 16.30 27.03
CA GLN A 673 -7.79 16.48 26.62
C GLN A 673 -6.84 15.40 27.19
N VAL A 674 -7.28 14.13 27.20
CA VAL A 674 -6.54 13.04 27.86
C VAL A 674 -5.10 12.91 27.33
N GLU A 675 -4.88 13.05 26.03
CA GLU A 675 -3.56 12.94 25.40
C GLU A 675 -2.61 14.04 25.89
N LEU A 676 -3.07 15.29 26.01
CA LEU A 676 -2.27 16.40 26.53
C LEU A 676 -1.98 16.24 28.02
N ARG A 677 -2.91 15.69 28.79
CA ARG A 677 -2.71 15.37 30.21
C ARG A 677 -1.68 14.25 30.38
N LEU A 678 -1.74 13.22 29.57
CA LEU A 678 -0.73 12.16 29.53
C LEU A 678 0.64 12.72 29.10
N MET A 679 0.68 13.58 28.10
CA MET A 679 1.90 14.27 27.68
C MET A 679 2.51 15.09 28.84
N ALA A 680 1.70 15.88 29.53
CA ALA A 680 2.16 16.65 30.69
C ALA A 680 2.74 15.74 31.79
N HIS A 681 2.06 14.60 32.08
CA HIS A 681 2.50 13.63 33.06
C HIS A 681 3.82 12.95 32.69
N LEU A 682 3.93 12.47 31.43
CA LEU A 682 5.12 11.75 30.97
C LEU A 682 6.33 12.67 30.78
N SER A 683 6.13 13.89 30.25
CA SER A 683 7.20 14.88 30.05
C SER A 683 7.62 15.57 31.32
N GLN A 684 6.82 15.51 32.42
CA GLN A 684 6.99 16.26 33.66
C GLN A 684 7.14 17.78 33.44
N THR A 685 6.55 18.29 32.33
CA THR A 685 6.61 19.74 32.02
C THR A 685 5.76 20.52 33.02
N LYS A 686 6.42 21.33 33.81
CA LYS A 686 5.79 22.03 34.95
C LYS A 686 4.66 22.96 34.50
N GLU A 687 4.86 23.69 33.43
CA GLU A 687 3.88 24.64 32.89
C GLU A 687 2.59 23.93 32.41
N LEU A 688 2.73 22.75 31.80
CA LEU A 688 1.57 21.94 31.38
C LEU A 688 0.85 21.34 32.60
N ILE A 689 1.59 20.83 33.56
CA ILE A 689 1.02 20.27 34.82
C ILE A 689 0.24 21.36 35.57
N ASP A 690 0.85 22.54 35.74
CA ASP A 690 0.24 23.68 36.41
C ASP A 690 -1.02 24.15 35.70
N ALA A 691 -1.00 24.22 34.36
CA ALA A 691 -2.17 24.59 33.55
C ALA A 691 -3.35 23.59 33.73
N PHE A 692 -3.08 22.28 33.83
CA PHE A 692 -4.15 21.30 34.05
C PHE A 692 -4.64 21.20 35.48
N ASN A 693 -3.84 21.59 36.46
CA ASN A 693 -4.23 21.55 37.86
C ASN A 693 -4.95 22.83 38.33
N HIS A 694 -4.68 23.96 37.69
CA HIS A 694 -5.20 25.26 38.14
C HIS A 694 -6.17 25.92 37.12
N GLY A 695 -6.43 25.31 35.97
CA GLY A 695 -7.37 25.79 34.92
C GLY A 695 -6.67 26.62 33.88
#